data_aae6aa98027b3ad1f8b28e4404293d33
#
_entry.id   aae6aa98027b3ad1f8b28e4404293d33
#
_cell.length_a   1.000
_cell.length_b   1.000
_cell.length_c   1.000
_cell.angle_alpha   90.00
_cell.angle_beta   90.00
_cell.angle_gamma   90.00
#
_symmetry.space_group_name_H-M   'P 1'
#
loop_
_entity.id
_entity.type
_entity.pdbx_description
1 polymer ?
#
loop_
_entity_poly.entity_id
_entity_poly.type
_entity_poly.pdbx_seq_one_letter_code
_entity_poly.pdbx_strand_id
1 'polypeptide(L)'
;MTAILSRDHADDRADALAAANLNGLKLALVTLLPAGPTPSHAQLDLRFWNSLHVAAILAEITLNPVRAGQIFRVRGGTRLPAGNLPGQVRVTAVAGIDATRLALRIEPVGDYSTYTLDLVWDGSRIDPFFSSLGLKFRPGCFTNDCAPALPGRPALPGPSIDYLAKDYESFRHTLMVAVAQRVPGWQSTSEADHDQVLIDLFAAAADELSDYQDRVMGEAYLATTRQRVSLARHARLMDYHLHEGNQASTWLALDVTPGQASFRLDSQPLVAWTGALGPLPESVFFASREHWLPQPQRQRFDPLVNQLRLHTWSNAQPALAAGSSSADVVPVVAGAGQAEADALRDLIRSGQLRQVLITERLNPLTGNAPGRNPRKRQMLQLRSGASGAFAAQTINDPLTNTFLVRLHWRAEDALRFDYSFTTFCAGVPNDDVSMFHGNLLPVHAGAPMQVFFHEPGSALVADTASVKQRYFQRLNRDGTGSSWMLAVLPEGPLAYLPTPLGGEVPAQSTLHVEVAIPSAGSDVWDEVESLVHSDDSTEQGDHFMVETDERRRSTLRFGNGRNGVLLPQGAVVHAQYQTGGGAAGNIGADQLLFSAALTGVLGGAIARVWNPFDVSDGREPETPEKVRRNAPEAFRARQLRAVTLADYVKRAEEVPGVARAVARYAWTGSWRTVRVTVDPVGATTLHEPLRAAIAAHLEAVRLIGEDIELRPPRFVALDIRVIVCAQPDVWREDLRFVLDQEFSDSWTSDGRRGFFHPDEWSFGQALHRSQIEGRLQQIAGIEHVVSIAMKRFATPLPAINNIEQLEMRFDEVVLLANDPDHLEQGLIRFDIRGGRS
;
A
#
# COMPACT_ATOMS: atom_id res chain seq x y z
N MET A 1 16.93 -5.22 -2.49
CA MET A 1 16.37 -3.95 -1.99
C MET A 1 17.24 -3.49 -0.84
N THR A 2 18.09 -2.50 -1.07
CA THR A 2 18.95 -1.95 -0.01
C THR A 2 18.01 -1.26 0.98
N ALA A 3 18.02 -1.69 2.23
CA ALA A 3 17.28 -1.02 3.29
C ALA A 3 17.59 0.47 3.24
N ILE A 4 16.58 1.29 3.00
CA ILE A 4 16.65 2.72 3.21
C ILE A 4 16.66 2.87 4.74
N LEU A 5 17.84 2.83 5.34
CA LEU A 5 18.04 3.35 6.69
C LEU A 5 17.54 4.79 6.68
N SER A 6 16.68 5.16 7.62
CA SER A 6 16.18 6.51 7.74
C SER A 6 17.37 7.48 7.66
N ARG A 7 17.27 8.50 6.84
CA ARG A 7 18.34 9.50 6.62
C ARG A 7 18.87 10.05 7.95
N ASP A 8 18.02 10.18 8.94
CA ASP A 8 18.31 10.80 10.23
C ASP A 8 19.40 10.08 11.04
N HIS A 9 19.42 8.76 11.09
CA HIS A 9 20.44 8.01 11.85
C HIS A 9 21.80 7.91 11.16
N ALA A 10 21.81 7.99 9.82
CA ALA A 10 23.07 8.03 9.08
C ALA A 10 23.74 9.39 9.22
N ASP A 11 22.98 10.48 9.28
CA ASP A 11 23.49 11.83 9.47
C ASP A 11 24.04 12.01 10.90
N ASP A 12 23.39 11.50 11.94
CA ASP A 12 23.89 11.51 13.32
C ASP A 12 25.25 10.80 13.44
N ARG A 13 25.41 9.64 12.78
CA ARG A 13 26.69 8.94 12.74
C ARG A 13 27.75 9.72 11.97
N ALA A 14 27.36 10.34 10.86
CA ALA A 14 28.27 11.13 10.02
C ALA A 14 28.82 12.36 10.75
N ASP A 15 27.98 13.04 11.55
CA ASP A 15 28.36 14.19 12.34
C ASP A 15 29.41 13.84 13.43
N ALA A 16 29.34 12.62 13.96
CA ALA A 16 30.29 12.11 14.96
C ALA A 16 31.66 11.71 14.36
N LEU A 17 31.78 11.50 13.04
CA LEU A 17 32.99 11.02 12.40
C LEU A 17 34.21 11.95 12.63
N ALA A 18 33.99 13.23 12.47
CA ALA A 18 35.08 14.20 12.60
C ALA A 18 35.63 14.25 14.04
N ALA A 19 34.74 14.16 15.03
CA ALA A 19 35.13 14.14 16.44
C ALA A 19 35.88 12.85 16.82
N ALA A 20 35.58 11.75 16.16
CA ALA A 20 36.22 10.46 16.35
C ALA A 20 37.52 10.29 15.52
N ASN A 21 37.97 11.31 14.78
CA ASN A 21 39.07 11.26 13.82
C ASN A 21 38.89 10.19 12.73
N LEU A 22 37.64 9.96 12.32
CA LEU A 22 37.26 9.05 11.27
C LEU A 22 36.74 9.80 10.03
N ASN A 23 36.78 9.13 8.89
CA ASN A 23 36.16 9.60 7.67
C ASN A 23 35.48 8.43 6.94
N GLY A 24 34.79 8.72 5.84
CA GLY A 24 34.13 7.72 5.02
C GLY A 24 33.56 8.31 3.73
N LEU A 25 33.06 7.45 2.88
CA LEU A 25 32.49 7.80 1.59
C LEU A 25 31.06 8.33 1.79
N LYS A 26 30.76 9.48 1.22
CA LYS A 26 29.44 10.12 1.27
C LYS A 26 28.65 9.89 -0.01
N LEU A 27 29.26 10.16 -1.16
CA LEU A 27 28.61 10.17 -2.46
C LEU A 27 29.63 9.96 -3.58
N ALA A 28 29.24 9.24 -4.63
CA ALA A 28 30.00 9.11 -5.85
C ALA A 28 29.12 9.50 -7.04
N LEU A 29 29.51 10.53 -7.78
CA LEU A 29 28.85 10.96 -9.00
C LEU A 29 29.62 10.42 -10.20
N VAL A 30 28.96 9.67 -11.08
CA VAL A 30 29.57 9.04 -12.26
C VAL A 30 29.35 9.92 -13.48
N THR A 31 30.43 10.25 -14.18
CA THR A 31 30.41 10.93 -15.48
C THR A 31 31.16 10.08 -16.50
N LEU A 32 30.53 9.77 -17.63
CA LEU A 32 31.14 9.00 -18.71
C LEU A 32 31.85 9.93 -19.70
N LEU A 33 33.12 9.62 -20.03
CA LEU A 33 33.94 10.46 -20.89
C LEU A 33 34.60 9.62 -22.01
N PRO A 34 34.65 10.14 -23.27
CA PRO A 34 33.93 11.35 -23.70
C PRO A 34 32.41 11.13 -23.67
N ALA A 35 31.66 12.22 -23.56
CA ALA A 35 30.20 12.14 -23.62
C ALA A 35 29.76 11.56 -24.98
N GLY A 36 28.96 10.49 -24.95
CA GLY A 36 28.51 9.82 -26.17
C GLY A 36 28.22 8.32 -25.95
N PRO A 37 27.85 7.61 -27.02
CA PRO A 37 27.47 6.18 -26.94
C PRO A 37 28.62 5.23 -26.58
N THR A 38 29.87 5.63 -26.84
CA THR A 38 31.08 4.81 -26.61
C THR A 38 32.10 5.53 -25.70
N PRO A 39 31.79 5.74 -24.41
CA PRO A 39 32.74 6.35 -23.50
C PRO A 39 33.93 5.41 -23.27
N SER A 40 35.16 5.96 -23.23
CA SER A 40 36.40 5.21 -23.00
C SER A 40 36.66 4.97 -21.50
N HIS A 41 36.21 5.88 -20.66
CA HIS A 41 36.42 5.79 -19.21
C HIS A 41 35.30 6.50 -18.44
N ALA A 42 35.18 6.17 -17.17
CA ALA A 42 34.30 6.88 -16.25
C ALA A 42 35.12 7.71 -15.29
N GLN A 43 34.68 8.93 -15.03
CA GLN A 43 35.17 9.77 -13.97
C GLN A 43 34.18 9.77 -12.83
N LEU A 44 34.62 9.43 -11.61
CA LEU A 44 33.84 9.56 -10.40
C LEU A 44 34.25 10.81 -9.63
N ASP A 45 33.32 11.71 -9.37
CA ASP A 45 33.46 12.74 -8.32
C ASP A 45 33.08 12.08 -6.99
N LEU A 46 34.07 11.65 -6.24
CA LEU A 46 33.93 10.98 -4.96
C LEU A 46 34.01 11.98 -3.83
N ARG A 47 32.94 12.04 -3.03
CA ARG A 47 32.82 12.94 -1.88
C ARG A 47 32.97 12.19 -0.58
N PHE A 48 33.68 12.76 0.35
CA PHE A 48 33.89 12.29 1.71
C PHE A 48 32.99 13.08 2.69
N TRP A 49 32.76 12.52 3.85
CA TRP A 49 31.96 13.18 4.89
C TRP A 49 32.66 14.40 5.47
N ASN A 50 33.99 14.35 5.60
CA ASN A 50 34.81 15.45 6.08
C ASN A 50 36.16 15.50 5.33
N SER A 51 37.03 16.44 5.67
CA SER A 51 38.35 16.63 5.03
C SER A 51 39.46 15.79 5.63
N LEU A 52 39.23 15.11 6.76
CA LEU A 52 40.23 14.30 7.44
C LEU A 52 40.71 13.17 6.55
N HIS A 53 41.99 12.94 6.52
CA HIS A 53 42.68 11.86 5.83
C HIS A 53 42.60 11.88 4.28
N VAL A 54 41.78 12.72 3.65
CA VAL A 54 41.67 12.81 2.18
C VAL A 54 43.01 13.20 1.54
N ALA A 55 43.68 14.21 2.07
CA ALA A 55 44.99 14.61 1.60
C ALA A 55 46.07 13.51 1.78
N ALA A 56 46.00 12.74 2.86
CA ALA A 56 46.93 11.65 3.12
C ALA A 56 46.70 10.48 2.13
N ILE A 57 45.45 10.12 1.84
CA ILE A 57 45.10 9.14 0.81
C ILE A 57 45.62 9.57 -0.54
N LEU A 58 45.40 10.84 -0.93
CA LEU A 58 45.89 11.38 -2.20
C LEU A 58 47.41 11.40 -2.29
N ALA A 59 48.10 11.80 -1.24
CA ALA A 59 49.55 11.83 -1.18
C ALA A 59 50.15 10.41 -1.34
N GLU A 60 49.57 9.42 -0.70
CA GLU A 60 50.00 8.02 -0.82
C GLU A 60 49.84 7.48 -2.23
N ILE A 61 48.72 7.78 -2.90
CA ILE A 61 48.51 7.40 -4.29
C ILE A 61 49.43 8.15 -5.25
N THR A 62 49.70 9.41 -4.97
CA THR A 62 50.63 10.22 -5.77
C THR A 62 52.05 9.66 -5.72
N LEU A 63 52.50 9.19 -4.54
CA LEU A 63 53.79 8.53 -4.38
C LEU A 63 53.84 7.15 -5.05
N ASN A 64 52.75 6.40 -5.05
CA ASN A 64 52.64 5.11 -5.69
C ASN A 64 51.32 4.94 -6.43
N PRO A 65 51.24 5.29 -7.73
CA PRO A 65 50.01 5.24 -8.50
C PRO A 65 49.35 3.86 -8.60
N VAL A 66 50.08 2.77 -8.45
CA VAL A 66 49.57 1.40 -8.48
C VAL A 66 48.59 1.14 -7.30
N ARG A 67 48.77 1.87 -6.22
CA ARG A 67 47.90 1.78 -5.04
C ARG A 67 46.49 2.32 -5.25
N ALA A 68 46.25 3.12 -6.29
CA ALA A 68 44.91 3.67 -6.58
C ALA A 68 43.83 2.58 -6.62
N GLY A 69 44.03 1.50 -7.37
CA GLY A 69 43.10 0.37 -7.46
C GLY A 69 43.08 -0.57 -6.23
N GLN A 70 44.08 -0.45 -5.35
CA GLN A 70 44.10 -1.19 -4.09
C GLN A 70 43.34 -0.45 -2.98
N ILE A 71 43.53 0.89 -2.92
CA ILE A 71 42.83 1.77 -1.96
C ILE A 71 41.37 1.97 -2.34
N PHE A 72 41.12 2.23 -3.62
CA PHE A 72 39.75 2.35 -4.16
C PHE A 72 39.42 1.09 -4.98
N ARG A 73 38.93 0.09 -4.30
CA ARG A 73 38.66 -1.21 -4.92
C ARG A 73 37.21 -1.26 -5.46
N VAL A 74 37.06 -1.56 -6.77
CA VAL A 74 35.76 -1.79 -7.38
C VAL A 74 35.46 -3.29 -7.32
N ARG A 75 34.23 -3.63 -6.92
CA ARG A 75 33.69 -5.01 -6.94
C ARG A 75 32.36 -5.05 -7.70
N GLY A 76 31.97 -6.22 -8.18
CA GLY A 76 30.72 -6.45 -8.91
C GLY A 76 30.93 -6.55 -10.40
N GLY A 77 29.89 -6.30 -11.17
CA GLY A 77 29.88 -6.47 -12.63
C GLY A 77 29.43 -7.87 -13.05
N THR A 78 28.39 -7.95 -13.86
CA THR A 78 27.84 -9.25 -14.34
C THR A 78 28.48 -9.66 -15.65
N ARG A 79 28.58 -8.75 -16.62
CA ARG A 79 29.19 -9.02 -17.93
C ARG A 79 30.62 -8.53 -18.00
N LEU A 80 30.94 -7.46 -17.29
CA LEU A 80 32.26 -6.88 -17.21
C LEU A 80 32.66 -6.84 -15.71
N PRO A 81 33.35 -7.90 -15.24
CA PRO A 81 33.70 -8.00 -13.83
C PRO A 81 34.69 -6.93 -13.40
N ALA A 82 34.54 -6.46 -12.17
CA ALA A 82 35.50 -5.58 -11.52
C ALA A 82 36.68 -6.39 -10.97
N GLY A 83 37.88 -5.82 -11.00
CA GLY A 83 39.07 -6.47 -10.46
C GLY A 83 40.38 -5.75 -10.88
N ASN A 84 41.51 -6.29 -10.48
CA ASN A 84 42.82 -5.67 -10.71
C ASN A 84 43.52 -6.12 -11.99
N LEU A 85 42.98 -7.07 -12.74
CA LEU A 85 43.56 -7.57 -13.97
C LEU A 85 43.27 -6.63 -15.17
N PRO A 86 44.14 -6.64 -16.20
CA PRO A 86 43.85 -5.91 -17.43
C PRO A 86 42.50 -6.29 -18.05
N GLY A 87 41.71 -5.29 -18.45
CA GLY A 87 40.35 -5.49 -18.99
C GLY A 87 39.23 -5.60 -17.94
N GLN A 88 39.54 -5.66 -16.67
CA GLN A 88 38.55 -5.59 -15.59
C GLN A 88 38.35 -4.11 -15.17
N VAL A 89 37.15 -3.82 -14.68
CA VAL A 89 36.75 -2.48 -14.21
C VAL A 89 37.55 -2.13 -12.94
N ARG A 90 38.39 -1.10 -13.03
CA ARG A 90 39.26 -0.68 -11.93
C ARG A 90 39.54 0.81 -11.94
N VAL A 91 39.95 1.33 -10.79
CA VAL A 91 40.43 2.68 -10.68
C VAL A 91 41.88 2.74 -11.23
N THR A 92 42.10 3.59 -12.22
CA THR A 92 43.38 3.74 -12.91
C THR A 92 44.15 5.00 -12.49
N ALA A 93 43.46 6.04 -12.05
CA ALA A 93 44.06 7.28 -11.58
C ALA A 93 43.12 7.97 -10.55
N VAL A 94 43.75 8.76 -9.66
CA VAL A 94 43.07 9.59 -8.67
C VAL A 94 43.68 10.98 -8.67
N ALA A 95 42.82 12.00 -8.68
CA ALA A 95 43.22 13.40 -8.61
C ALA A 95 42.41 14.14 -7.53
N GLY A 96 43.02 15.10 -6.86
CA GLY A 96 42.33 15.97 -5.91
C GLY A 96 41.45 16.99 -6.64
N ILE A 97 40.20 17.17 -6.14
CA ILE A 97 39.32 18.26 -6.57
C ILE A 97 39.35 19.38 -5.51
N ASP A 98 39.07 19.01 -4.26
CA ASP A 98 39.16 19.91 -3.10
C ASP A 98 39.49 19.11 -1.82
N ALA A 99 39.36 19.74 -0.64
CA ALA A 99 39.70 19.12 0.64
C ALA A 99 38.81 17.89 0.99
N THR A 100 37.63 17.76 0.38
CA THR A 100 36.65 16.71 0.67
C THR A 100 36.31 15.86 -0.55
N ARG A 101 36.90 16.16 -1.73
CA ARG A 101 36.54 15.49 -2.98
C ARG A 101 37.79 15.01 -3.75
N LEU A 102 37.65 13.81 -4.32
CA LEU A 102 38.61 13.21 -5.23
C LEU A 102 37.93 12.82 -6.55
N ALA A 103 38.65 13.05 -7.66
CA ALA A 103 38.25 12.52 -8.97
C ALA A 103 38.93 11.18 -9.19
N LEU A 104 38.18 10.13 -9.34
CA LEU A 104 38.67 8.80 -9.67
C LEU A 104 38.39 8.50 -11.16
N ARG A 105 39.41 8.09 -11.88
CA ARG A 105 39.28 7.58 -13.25
C ARG A 105 39.17 6.07 -13.23
N ILE A 106 38.14 5.56 -13.86
CA ILE A 106 37.84 4.13 -13.92
C ILE A 106 37.86 3.66 -15.37
N GLU A 107 38.64 2.62 -15.63
CA GLU A 107 38.78 1.98 -16.95
C GLU A 107 38.81 0.44 -16.82
N PRO A 108 38.12 -0.26 -17.77
CA PRO A 108 37.12 0.22 -18.70
C PRO A 108 35.82 0.68 -18.00
N VAL A 109 34.88 1.30 -18.75
CA VAL A 109 33.56 1.66 -18.22
C VAL A 109 32.77 0.40 -17.94
N GLY A 110 32.19 0.30 -16.74
CA GLY A 110 31.39 -0.85 -16.34
C GLY A 110 30.10 -1.03 -17.17
N ASP A 111 29.48 -2.18 -17.01
CA ASP A 111 28.19 -2.52 -17.62
C ASP A 111 27.00 -1.90 -16.86
N TYR A 112 25.76 -2.36 -17.13
CA TYR A 112 24.53 -1.88 -16.48
C TYR A 112 24.28 -2.47 -15.08
N SER A 113 25.11 -3.39 -14.64
CA SER A 113 24.98 -4.02 -13.33
C SER A 113 25.43 -3.07 -12.21
N THR A 114 25.14 -3.46 -10.99
CA THR A 114 25.57 -2.72 -9.81
C THR A 114 27.00 -3.08 -9.46
N TYR A 115 27.81 -2.06 -9.24
CA TYR A 115 29.17 -2.16 -8.72
C TYR A 115 29.22 -1.59 -7.30
N THR A 116 30.22 -1.98 -6.55
CA THR A 116 30.50 -1.42 -5.23
C THR A 116 31.93 -0.88 -5.23
N LEU A 117 32.09 0.36 -4.82
CA LEU A 117 33.39 0.98 -4.57
C LEU A 117 33.70 0.86 -3.09
N ASP A 118 34.79 0.17 -2.75
CA ASP A 118 35.28 0.05 -1.39
C ASP A 118 36.51 0.95 -1.21
N LEU A 119 36.57 1.64 -0.08
CA LEU A 119 37.71 2.36 0.39
C LEU A 119 38.49 1.45 1.37
N VAL A 120 39.58 0.87 0.90
CA VAL A 120 40.47 0.02 1.66
C VAL A 120 41.76 0.74 1.99
N TRP A 121 41.77 1.45 3.09
CA TRP A 121 42.90 2.22 3.57
C TRP A 121 43.17 1.86 5.04
N ASP A 122 43.70 2.77 5.85
CA ASP A 122 43.91 2.54 7.28
C ASP A 122 42.56 2.32 8.00
N GLY A 123 42.31 1.07 8.40
CA GLY A 123 41.06 0.67 9.03
C GLY A 123 40.77 1.34 10.39
N SER A 124 41.76 1.98 11.00
CA SER A 124 41.58 2.76 12.22
C SER A 124 41.09 4.20 11.97
N ARG A 125 41.06 4.62 10.70
CA ARG A 125 40.74 5.99 10.27
C ARG A 125 39.57 6.09 9.34
N ILE A 126 39.10 4.95 8.81
CA ILE A 126 37.92 4.87 7.94
C ILE A 126 36.81 4.13 8.69
N ASP A 127 35.63 4.73 8.75
CA ASP A 127 34.45 4.12 9.35
C ASP A 127 34.00 2.91 8.53
N PRO A 128 33.85 1.71 9.11
CA PRO A 128 33.46 0.50 8.37
C PRO A 128 32.08 0.62 7.71
N PHE A 129 31.15 1.40 8.28
CA PHE A 129 29.82 1.60 7.73
C PHE A 129 29.84 2.46 6.45
N PHE A 130 30.70 3.46 6.42
CA PHE A 130 30.89 4.38 5.28
C PHE A 130 32.10 4.01 4.40
N SER A 131 32.62 2.78 4.51
CA SER A 131 33.77 2.33 3.73
C SER A 131 33.42 1.88 2.32
N SER A 132 32.12 1.71 1.97
CA SER A 132 31.68 1.24 0.67
C SER A 132 30.50 2.02 0.14
N LEU A 133 30.43 2.18 -1.20
CA LEU A 133 29.34 2.82 -1.93
C LEU A 133 28.92 1.97 -3.13
N GLY A 134 27.62 1.75 -3.27
CA GLY A 134 27.05 1.17 -4.48
C GLY A 134 26.96 2.21 -5.60
N LEU A 135 27.37 1.83 -6.81
CA LEU A 135 27.29 2.70 -7.98
C LEU A 135 26.89 1.92 -9.25
N LYS A 136 26.39 2.65 -10.23
CA LYS A 136 26.10 2.16 -11.59
C LYS A 136 26.75 3.08 -12.59
N PHE A 137 27.51 2.51 -13.54
CA PHE A 137 28.10 3.31 -14.62
C PHE A 137 27.05 3.71 -15.66
N ARG A 138 26.11 2.83 -15.92
CA ARG A 138 25.04 3.04 -16.88
C ARG A 138 23.75 2.69 -16.18
N PRO A 139 23.00 3.67 -15.65
CA PRO A 139 21.69 3.40 -15.08
C PRO A 139 20.79 2.80 -16.17
N GLY A 140 20.16 1.70 -15.85
CA GLY A 140 19.14 1.12 -16.72
C GLY A 140 17.94 2.07 -16.82
N CYS A 141 17.27 2.05 -17.94
CA CYS A 141 16.04 2.80 -18.17
C CYS A 141 14.89 2.18 -17.36
N PHE A 142 14.74 2.55 -16.10
CA PHE A 142 13.66 2.08 -15.23
C PHE A 142 12.54 3.12 -15.02
N THR A 143 12.64 4.25 -15.69
CA THR A 143 11.65 5.33 -15.65
C THR A 143 10.99 5.46 -17.03
N ASN A 144 9.77 5.97 -17.05
CA ASN A 144 9.04 6.27 -18.30
C ASN A 144 9.78 7.29 -19.20
N ASP A 145 10.77 8.01 -18.66
CA ASP A 145 11.61 8.96 -19.41
C ASP A 145 12.53 8.31 -20.45
N CYS A 146 12.72 6.99 -20.35
CA CYS A 146 13.47 6.22 -21.35
C CYS A 146 12.56 5.54 -22.39
N ALA A 147 11.28 5.63 -22.28
CA ALA A 147 10.40 5.24 -23.37
C ALA A 147 10.69 6.17 -24.56
N PRO A 148 10.81 5.64 -25.79
CA PRO A 148 10.85 6.49 -26.96
C PRO A 148 9.65 7.42 -26.85
N ALA A 149 9.87 8.74 -26.98
CA ALA A 149 8.79 9.69 -26.99
C ALA A 149 7.74 9.14 -27.94
N LEU A 150 6.61 8.71 -27.40
CA LEU A 150 5.49 8.31 -28.25
C LEU A 150 5.28 9.51 -29.16
N PRO A 151 5.24 9.32 -30.51
CA PRO A 151 4.95 10.42 -31.40
C PRO A 151 3.73 11.10 -30.81
N GLY A 152 3.86 12.41 -30.50
CA GLY A 152 2.82 13.15 -29.81
C GLY A 152 1.52 12.76 -30.50
N ARG A 153 0.54 12.31 -29.73
CA ARG A 153 -0.76 11.95 -30.30
C ARG A 153 -1.11 13.07 -31.25
N PRO A 154 -1.29 12.82 -32.55
CA PRO A 154 -1.63 13.91 -33.45
C PRO A 154 -2.79 14.62 -32.78
N ALA A 155 -2.66 15.92 -32.54
CA ALA A 155 -3.74 16.70 -31.99
C ALA A 155 -4.97 16.25 -32.78
N LEU A 156 -5.96 15.67 -32.08
CA LEU A 156 -7.19 15.23 -32.72
C LEU A 156 -7.56 16.39 -33.64
N PRO A 157 -7.69 16.16 -34.96
CA PRO A 157 -8.07 17.24 -35.82
C PRO A 157 -9.29 17.84 -35.17
N GLY A 158 -9.20 19.12 -34.80
CA GLY A 158 -10.33 19.84 -34.30
C GLY A 158 -11.51 19.58 -35.24
N PRO A 159 -12.75 19.53 -34.76
CA PRO A 159 -13.88 19.29 -35.63
C PRO A 159 -13.71 20.18 -36.88
N SER A 160 -13.80 19.58 -38.06
CA SER A 160 -13.72 20.32 -39.30
C SER A 160 -15.00 21.17 -39.42
N ILE A 161 -15.02 22.21 -38.62
CA ILE A 161 -16.08 23.19 -38.65
C ILE A 161 -15.63 24.25 -39.69
N ASP A 162 -16.35 24.37 -40.72
CA ASP A 162 -16.10 25.38 -41.72
C ASP A 162 -16.60 26.73 -41.18
N TYR A 163 -15.80 27.34 -40.32
CA TYR A 163 -16.04 28.65 -39.77
C TYR A 163 -15.34 29.70 -40.66
N LEU A 164 -16.09 30.56 -41.23
CA LEU A 164 -15.59 31.67 -42.04
C LEU A 164 -14.76 32.68 -41.21
N ALA A 165 -15.07 32.79 -39.91
CA ALA A 165 -14.31 33.60 -38.99
C ALA A 165 -14.36 32.95 -37.60
N LYS A 166 -13.17 32.77 -36.98
CA LYS A 166 -13.06 32.08 -35.69
C LYS A 166 -12.04 32.71 -34.74
N ASP A 167 -11.08 33.43 -35.25
CA ASP A 167 -10.04 34.11 -34.50
C ASP A 167 -10.05 35.63 -34.82
N TYR A 168 -9.27 36.37 -34.05
CA TYR A 168 -9.20 37.83 -34.19
C TYR A 168 -8.96 38.25 -35.63
N GLU A 169 -8.00 37.68 -36.34
CA GLU A 169 -7.65 38.04 -37.70
C GLU A 169 -8.81 37.78 -38.71
N SER A 170 -9.45 36.63 -38.59
CA SER A 170 -10.58 36.26 -39.43
C SER A 170 -11.84 37.10 -39.14
N PHE A 171 -12.13 37.39 -37.85
CA PHE A 171 -13.22 38.32 -37.47
C PHE A 171 -12.91 39.72 -37.97
N ARG A 172 -11.69 40.22 -37.80
CA ARG A 172 -11.24 41.52 -38.30
C ARG A 172 -11.42 41.60 -39.81
N HIS A 173 -10.92 40.60 -40.53
CA HIS A 173 -11.05 40.54 -41.99
C HIS A 173 -12.53 40.51 -42.40
N THR A 174 -13.34 39.68 -41.79
CA THR A 174 -14.78 39.58 -42.10
C THR A 174 -15.51 40.89 -41.83
N LEU A 175 -15.24 41.57 -40.73
CA LEU A 175 -15.83 42.86 -40.38
C LEU A 175 -15.38 43.94 -41.36
N MET A 176 -14.09 43.99 -41.76
CA MET A 176 -13.57 44.93 -42.75
C MET A 176 -14.25 44.71 -44.10
N VAL A 177 -14.35 43.49 -44.56
CA VAL A 177 -15.06 43.17 -45.82
C VAL A 177 -16.53 43.53 -45.70
N ALA A 178 -17.19 43.28 -44.61
CA ALA A 178 -18.62 43.64 -44.41
C ALA A 178 -18.86 45.11 -44.39
N VAL A 179 -17.97 45.92 -43.80
CA VAL A 179 -18.04 47.36 -43.78
C VAL A 179 -17.76 47.91 -45.19
N ALA A 180 -16.74 47.43 -45.90
CA ALA A 180 -16.44 47.86 -47.28
C ALA A 180 -17.59 47.58 -48.25
N GLN A 181 -18.32 46.46 -48.05
CA GLN A 181 -19.49 46.12 -48.88
C GLN A 181 -20.73 46.95 -48.57
N ARG A 182 -20.91 47.38 -47.29
CA ARG A 182 -22.13 48.07 -46.84
C ARG A 182 -21.98 49.57 -46.84
N VAL A 183 -20.79 50.15 -46.78
CA VAL A 183 -20.50 51.56 -46.74
C VAL A 183 -19.76 51.94 -48.01
N PRO A 184 -20.45 52.50 -49.03
CA PRO A 184 -19.80 52.86 -50.28
C PRO A 184 -18.69 53.91 -50.10
N GLY A 185 -17.48 53.58 -50.59
CA GLY A 185 -16.34 54.49 -50.49
C GLY A 185 -15.50 54.35 -49.20
N TRP A 186 -15.90 53.45 -48.31
CA TRP A 186 -15.07 53.17 -47.09
C TRP A 186 -13.74 52.54 -47.50
N GLN A 187 -12.64 53.10 -47.00
CA GLN A 187 -11.31 52.57 -47.15
C GLN A 187 -10.60 52.75 -45.82
N SER A 188 -9.96 51.69 -45.34
CA SER A 188 -9.11 51.79 -44.17
C SER A 188 -7.85 52.61 -44.55
N THR A 189 -7.68 53.76 -43.95
CA THR A 189 -6.55 54.64 -44.20
C THR A 189 -5.45 54.57 -43.12
N SER A 190 -5.80 54.27 -41.90
CA SER A 190 -4.88 54.18 -40.78
C SER A 190 -5.44 53.27 -39.73
N GLU A 191 -4.57 52.54 -39.03
CA GLU A 191 -4.94 51.70 -37.85
C GLU A 191 -5.44 52.55 -36.65
N ALA A 192 -5.19 53.89 -36.68
CA ALA A 192 -5.65 54.79 -35.64
C ALA A 192 -7.05 55.41 -35.96
N ASP A 193 -7.67 55.09 -37.09
CA ASP A 193 -8.99 55.51 -37.39
C ASP A 193 -10.02 54.93 -36.46
N HIS A 194 -11.02 55.74 -36.06
CA HIS A 194 -12.06 55.27 -35.10
C HIS A 194 -12.81 54.04 -35.57
N ASP A 195 -13.06 53.94 -36.87
CA ASP A 195 -13.71 52.78 -37.50
C ASP A 195 -12.86 51.53 -37.36
N GLN A 196 -11.56 51.67 -37.60
CA GLN A 196 -10.64 50.59 -37.48
C GLN A 196 -10.53 50.11 -36.01
N VAL A 197 -10.42 51.04 -35.05
CA VAL A 197 -10.41 50.72 -33.62
C VAL A 197 -11.69 49.98 -33.16
N LEU A 198 -12.86 50.39 -33.70
CA LEU A 198 -14.13 49.69 -33.43
C LEU A 198 -14.13 48.29 -34.02
N ILE A 199 -13.64 48.09 -35.25
CA ILE A 199 -13.50 46.78 -35.88
C ILE A 199 -12.58 45.87 -35.04
N ASP A 200 -11.43 46.38 -34.61
CA ASP A 200 -10.46 45.67 -33.82
C ASP A 200 -11.04 45.29 -32.44
N LEU A 201 -11.80 46.19 -31.80
CA LEU A 201 -12.48 45.92 -30.54
C LEU A 201 -13.55 44.81 -30.68
N PHE A 202 -14.39 44.91 -31.76
CA PHE A 202 -15.37 43.85 -32.01
C PHE A 202 -14.74 42.53 -32.40
N ALA A 203 -13.64 42.54 -33.16
CA ALA A 203 -12.88 41.34 -33.51
C ALA A 203 -12.29 40.68 -32.26
N ALA A 204 -11.68 41.44 -31.35
CA ALA A 204 -11.17 40.94 -30.10
C ALA A 204 -12.29 40.36 -29.19
N ALA A 205 -13.44 41.08 -29.10
CA ALA A 205 -14.57 40.55 -28.34
C ALA A 205 -15.16 39.27 -28.95
N ALA A 206 -15.21 39.20 -30.30
CA ALA A 206 -15.68 37.99 -31.01
C ALA A 206 -14.70 36.81 -30.82
N ASP A 207 -13.39 37.04 -30.82
CA ASP A 207 -12.36 36.04 -30.54
C ASP A 207 -12.52 35.48 -29.15
N GLU A 208 -12.67 36.32 -28.12
CA GLU A 208 -12.94 35.85 -26.73
C GLU A 208 -14.23 35.02 -26.62
N LEU A 209 -15.29 35.43 -27.31
CA LEU A 209 -16.56 34.69 -27.34
C LEU A 209 -16.41 33.35 -28.05
N SER A 210 -15.66 33.31 -29.15
CA SER A 210 -15.37 32.10 -29.91
C SER A 210 -14.55 31.12 -29.08
N ASP A 211 -13.51 31.60 -28.38
CA ASP A 211 -12.71 30.76 -27.46
C ASP A 211 -13.57 30.25 -26.30
N TYR A 212 -14.43 31.11 -25.74
CA TYR A 212 -15.38 30.67 -24.71
C TYR A 212 -16.33 29.58 -25.24
N GLN A 213 -16.88 29.77 -26.42
CA GLN A 213 -17.76 28.78 -27.06
C GLN A 213 -17.04 27.46 -27.33
N ASP A 214 -15.81 27.50 -27.82
CA ASP A 214 -15.00 26.29 -28.03
C ASP A 214 -14.71 25.55 -26.72
N ARG A 215 -14.41 26.27 -25.64
CA ARG A 215 -14.25 25.67 -24.31
C ARG A 215 -15.52 24.99 -23.84
N VAL A 216 -16.68 25.62 -23.99
CA VAL A 216 -17.98 25.06 -23.63
C VAL A 216 -18.29 23.83 -24.49
N MET A 217 -18.06 23.91 -25.80
CA MET A 217 -18.26 22.76 -26.70
C MET A 217 -17.28 21.64 -26.44
N GLY A 218 -16.03 21.96 -26.04
CA GLY A 218 -15.04 20.98 -25.60
C GLY A 218 -15.51 20.17 -24.41
N GLU A 219 -16.30 20.78 -23.51
CA GLU A 219 -16.86 20.06 -22.35
C GLU A 219 -18.05 19.13 -22.69
N ALA A 220 -18.60 19.22 -23.90
CA ALA A 220 -19.74 18.41 -24.36
C ALA A 220 -19.34 16.98 -24.75
N TYR A 221 -18.08 16.67 -24.92
CA TYR A 221 -17.59 15.35 -25.35
C TYR A 221 -16.57 14.77 -24.38
N LEU A 222 -16.68 13.49 -24.09
CA LEU A 222 -15.77 12.76 -23.20
C LEU A 222 -14.29 12.90 -23.63
N ALA A 223 -14.03 12.91 -24.94
CA ALA A 223 -12.67 12.98 -25.47
C ALA A 223 -12.00 14.34 -25.26
N THR A 224 -12.76 15.42 -25.26
CA THR A 224 -12.25 16.81 -25.22
C THR A 224 -12.47 17.53 -23.90
N THR A 225 -13.35 17.02 -23.04
CA THR A 225 -13.64 17.63 -21.72
C THR A 225 -12.39 17.78 -20.87
N ARG A 226 -12.22 18.92 -20.23
CA ARG A 226 -11.07 19.24 -19.37
C ARG A 226 -11.44 19.28 -17.89
N GLN A 227 -12.70 19.66 -17.59
CA GLN A 227 -13.18 19.74 -16.22
C GLN A 227 -13.49 18.35 -15.68
N ARG A 228 -13.00 18.03 -14.47
CA ARG A 228 -13.24 16.76 -13.81
C ARG A 228 -14.74 16.48 -13.59
N VAL A 229 -15.51 17.50 -13.25
CA VAL A 229 -16.96 17.37 -13.04
C VAL A 229 -17.66 16.98 -14.35
N SER A 230 -17.31 17.60 -15.49
CA SER A 230 -17.84 17.23 -16.80
C SER A 230 -17.46 15.81 -17.17
N LEU A 231 -16.20 15.43 -16.94
CA LEU A 231 -15.69 14.10 -17.19
C LEU A 231 -16.48 13.04 -16.39
N ALA A 232 -16.71 13.30 -15.10
CA ALA A 232 -17.49 12.43 -14.23
C ALA A 232 -18.93 12.23 -14.73
N ARG A 233 -19.55 13.32 -15.18
CA ARG A 233 -20.94 13.27 -15.72
C ARG A 233 -21.02 12.47 -17.03
N HIS A 234 -20.04 12.62 -17.93
CA HIS A 234 -19.98 11.82 -19.16
C HIS A 234 -19.72 10.35 -18.89
N ALA A 235 -18.79 10.05 -18.00
CA ALA A 235 -18.48 8.67 -17.62
C ALA A 235 -19.69 7.96 -16.99
N ARG A 236 -20.45 8.68 -16.16
CA ARG A 236 -21.68 8.18 -15.53
C ARG A 236 -22.77 7.79 -16.56
N LEU A 237 -22.86 8.46 -17.71
CA LEU A 237 -23.76 8.05 -18.77
C LEU A 237 -23.48 6.64 -19.31
N MET A 238 -22.29 6.13 -19.05
CA MET A 238 -21.85 4.78 -19.41
C MET A 238 -21.75 3.85 -18.17
N ASP A 239 -22.37 4.25 -17.05
CA ASP A 239 -22.33 3.52 -15.77
C ASP A 239 -20.90 3.30 -15.27
N TYR A 240 -20.02 4.28 -15.56
CA TYR A 240 -18.63 4.29 -15.08
C TYR A 240 -18.44 5.38 -14.03
N HIS A 241 -18.07 4.94 -12.82
CA HIS A 241 -17.84 5.82 -11.68
C HIS A 241 -16.35 6.11 -11.55
N LEU A 242 -16.00 7.39 -11.51
CA LEU A 242 -14.60 7.80 -11.34
C LEU A 242 -14.08 7.36 -9.98
N HIS A 243 -12.90 6.79 -9.98
CA HIS A 243 -12.19 6.53 -8.74
C HIS A 243 -11.58 7.85 -8.21
N GLU A 244 -12.11 8.36 -7.09
CA GLU A 244 -11.67 9.62 -6.48
C GLU A 244 -10.43 9.49 -5.60
N GLY A 245 -9.73 8.38 -5.70
CA GLY A 245 -8.69 7.97 -4.77
C GLY A 245 -9.29 7.28 -3.56
N ASN A 246 -8.47 6.69 -2.73
CA ASN A 246 -8.88 6.23 -1.41
C ASN A 246 -7.82 6.63 -0.38
N GLN A 247 -8.31 7.02 0.77
CA GLN A 247 -7.43 7.29 1.90
C GLN A 247 -6.75 6.01 2.35
N ALA A 248 -5.54 6.18 2.86
CA ALA A 248 -4.80 5.09 3.48
C ALA A 248 -5.41 4.72 4.84
N SER A 249 -5.35 3.45 5.21
CA SER A 249 -5.88 2.95 6.48
C SER A 249 -4.86 2.09 7.21
N THR A 250 -4.91 2.14 8.54
CA THR A 250 -4.05 1.30 9.38
C THR A 250 -4.67 1.08 10.76
N TRP A 251 -4.00 0.25 11.54
CA TRP A 251 -4.30 0.06 12.95
C TRP A 251 -3.38 0.92 13.80
N LEU A 252 -3.93 1.55 14.81
CA LEU A 252 -3.20 2.22 15.88
C LEU A 252 -3.27 1.35 17.12
N ALA A 253 -2.13 0.96 17.64
CA ALA A 253 -2.02 0.30 18.92
C ALA A 253 -1.88 1.38 20.01
N LEU A 254 -2.56 1.17 21.12
CA LEU A 254 -2.66 2.11 22.25
C LEU A 254 -2.24 1.42 23.53
N ASP A 255 -1.45 2.10 24.36
CA ASP A 255 -1.24 1.70 25.73
C ASP A 255 -2.05 2.62 26.63
N VAL A 256 -3.06 2.07 27.28
CA VAL A 256 -3.87 2.76 28.29
C VAL A 256 -3.05 2.92 29.57
N THR A 257 -3.12 4.08 30.21
CA THR A 257 -2.37 4.35 31.44
C THR A 257 -2.75 3.35 32.54
N PRO A 258 -1.80 2.71 33.21
CA PRO A 258 -2.08 1.78 34.30
C PRO A 258 -2.94 2.41 35.40
N GLY A 259 -3.97 1.69 35.84
CA GLY A 259 -4.91 2.17 36.85
C GLY A 259 -6.07 3.03 36.32
N GLN A 260 -6.08 3.34 35.03
CA GLN A 260 -7.19 4.00 34.34
C GLN A 260 -8.38 3.05 34.24
N ALA A 261 -9.59 3.53 34.45
CA ALA A 261 -10.79 2.77 34.13
C ALA A 261 -10.94 2.58 32.63
N SER A 262 -11.55 1.49 32.21
CA SER A 262 -11.84 1.27 30.78
C SER A 262 -12.76 2.37 30.23
N PHE A 263 -12.52 2.77 28.97
CA PHE A 263 -13.27 3.85 28.31
C PHE A 263 -13.53 3.53 26.83
N ARG A 264 -14.38 4.37 26.22
CA ARG A 264 -14.66 4.40 24.76
C ARG A 264 -14.50 5.83 24.27
N LEU A 265 -14.28 5.97 22.95
CA LEU A 265 -14.24 7.28 22.31
C LEU A 265 -15.69 7.70 21.96
N ASP A 266 -16.27 8.61 22.75
CA ASP A 266 -17.69 8.92 22.65
C ASP A 266 -18.00 10.16 21.80
N SER A 267 -17.17 11.21 21.82
CA SER A 267 -17.54 12.50 21.26
C SER A 267 -16.58 13.06 20.20
N GLN A 268 -15.34 12.62 20.17
CA GLN A 268 -14.34 13.15 19.25
C GLN A 268 -13.44 12.04 18.69
N PRO A 269 -12.94 12.21 17.47
CA PRO A 269 -11.97 11.28 16.89
C PRO A 269 -10.66 11.32 17.69
N LEU A 270 -10.03 10.17 17.85
CA LEU A 270 -8.62 10.13 18.22
C LEU A 270 -7.81 10.45 16.97
N VAL A 271 -6.95 11.47 17.08
CA VAL A 271 -6.09 11.93 15.98
C VAL A 271 -4.64 11.63 16.35
N ALA A 272 -3.95 10.94 15.44
CA ALA A 272 -2.51 10.69 15.52
C ALA A 272 -1.80 11.28 14.30
N TRP A 273 -0.52 11.63 14.45
CA TRP A 273 0.26 12.19 13.35
C TRP A 273 1.73 11.76 13.38
N THR A 274 2.40 11.97 12.25
CA THR A 274 3.84 11.69 12.09
C THR A 274 4.69 12.92 12.43
N GLY A 275 5.95 12.69 12.80
CA GLY A 275 6.97 13.73 12.91
C GLY A 275 7.30 14.14 14.35
N ALA A 276 6.67 15.17 14.90
CA ALA A 276 7.04 15.77 16.19
C ALA A 276 5.89 15.78 17.21
N LEU A 277 6.17 16.15 18.45
CA LEU A 277 5.18 16.25 19.51
C LEU A 277 4.05 17.26 19.19
N GLY A 278 4.37 18.34 18.46
CA GLY A 278 3.37 19.24 17.84
C GLY A 278 3.26 18.96 16.34
N PRO A 279 2.06 19.03 15.76
CA PRO A 279 1.92 18.79 14.33
C PRO A 279 2.62 19.87 13.50
N LEU A 280 3.39 19.44 12.52
CA LEU A 280 4.08 20.28 11.54
C LEU A 280 3.24 20.37 10.26
N PRO A 281 3.48 21.34 9.37
CA PRO A 281 2.75 21.42 8.09
C PRO A 281 2.87 20.16 7.23
N GLU A 282 4.02 19.46 7.32
CA GLU A 282 4.31 18.20 6.63
C GLU A 282 3.81 16.94 7.36
N SER A 283 3.25 17.07 8.55
CA SER A 283 2.74 15.92 9.33
C SER A 283 1.58 15.25 8.61
N VAL A 284 1.63 13.93 8.51
CA VAL A 284 0.52 13.11 8.00
C VAL A 284 -0.39 12.75 9.16
N PHE A 285 -1.64 13.12 9.07
CA PHE A 285 -2.65 12.88 10.08
C PHE A 285 -3.43 11.59 9.82
N PHE A 286 -3.78 10.90 10.89
CA PHE A 286 -4.71 9.77 10.90
C PHE A 286 -5.75 9.98 11.98
N ALA A 287 -7.01 9.73 11.67
CA ALA A 287 -8.10 9.88 12.62
C ALA A 287 -8.99 8.64 12.67
N SER A 288 -9.54 8.38 13.86
CA SER A 288 -10.53 7.33 14.08
C SER A 288 -11.93 7.82 13.70
N ARG A 289 -12.84 6.88 13.43
CA ARG A 289 -14.27 7.12 13.16
C ARG A 289 -15.18 6.48 14.21
N GLU A 290 -14.62 5.99 15.29
CA GLU A 290 -15.37 5.27 16.33
C GLU A 290 -16.55 6.07 16.90
N HIS A 291 -16.39 7.40 17.02
CA HIS A 291 -17.42 8.28 17.55
C HIS A 291 -18.72 8.35 16.70
N TRP A 292 -18.65 7.95 15.40
CA TRP A 292 -19.85 7.85 14.56
C TRP A 292 -20.59 6.50 14.70
N LEU A 293 -19.92 5.49 15.27
CA LEU A 293 -20.55 4.19 15.50
C LEU A 293 -21.52 4.22 16.68
N PRO A 294 -22.58 3.40 16.66
CA PRO A 294 -23.42 3.17 17.85
C PRO A 294 -22.59 2.67 19.04
N GLN A 295 -22.88 3.12 20.24
CA GLN A 295 -22.10 2.80 21.45
C GLN A 295 -21.72 1.31 21.59
N PRO A 296 -22.62 0.33 21.36
CA PRO A 296 -22.26 -1.09 21.51
C PRO A 296 -21.18 -1.56 20.53
N GLN A 297 -21.04 -0.87 19.38
CA GLN A 297 -20.07 -1.23 18.34
C GLN A 297 -18.71 -0.57 18.53
N ARG A 298 -18.63 0.49 19.35
CA ARG A 298 -17.37 1.23 19.60
C ARG A 298 -16.37 0.37 20.35
N GLN A 299 -15.10 0.49 19.97
CA GLN A 299 -13.99 -0.19 20.64
C GLN A 299 -13.89 0.26 22.10
N ARG A 300 -13.75 -0.73 23.00
CA ARG A 300 -13.44 -0.49 24.41
C ARG A 300 -11.94 -0.58 24.60
N PHE A 301 -11.37 0.38 25.31
CA PHE A 301 -9.97 0.43 25.71
C PHE A 301 -9.85 0.10 27.18
N ASP A 302 -8.96 -0.83 27.51
CA ASP A 302 -8.82 -1.34 28.88
C ASP A 302 -7.31 -1.59 29.15
N PRO A 303 -6.77 -1.13 30.29
CA PRO A 303 -5.37 -1.39 30.63
C PRO A 303 -5.05 -2.90 30.76
N LEU A 304 -6.05 -3.74 31.00
CA LEU A 304 -5.91 -5.19 31.11
C LEU A 304 -5.36 -5.83 29.81
N VAL A 305 -5.67 -5.25 28.66
CA VAL A 305 -5.29 -5.75 27.35
C VAL A 305 -4.18 -4.94 26.65
N ASN A 306 -3.52 -4.04 27.38
CA ASN A 306 -2.35 -3.32 26.86
C ASN A 306 -1.28 -4.29 26.35
N GLN A 307 -0.95 -5.25 27.21
CA GLN A 307 0.05 -6.25 26.95
C GLN A 307 -0.39 -7.58 27.56
N LEU A 308 -0.37 -8.64 26.74
CA LEU A 308 -0.63 -10.00 27.19
C LEU A 308 0.63 -10.81 26.94
N ARG A 309 1.09 -11.50 27.98
CA ARG A 309 2.28 -12.35 27.94
C ARG A 309 1.88 -13.79 27.68
N LEU A 310 2.64 -14.52 26.89
CA LEU A 310 2.48 -15.97 26.79
C LEU A 310 2.82 -16.63 28.13
N HIS A 311 1.96 -17.50 28.62
CA HIS A 311 2.29 -18.40 29.72
C HIS A 311 3.13 -19.57 29.16
N THR A 312 4.40 -19.60 29.54
CA THR A 312 5.39 -20.54 28.97
C THR A 312 5.41 -21.93 29.63
N TRP A 313 4.50 -22.16 30.58
CA TRP A 313 4.42 -23.41 31.31
C TRP A 313 5.80 -23.85 31.89
N SER A 314 6.44 -22.95 32.65
CA SER A 314 7.79 -23.13 33.20
C SER A 314 8.86 -23.43 32.13
N ASN A 315 8.76 -22.71 30.99
CA ASN A 315 9.59 -22.84 29.79
C ASN A 315 9.42 -24.16 29.01
N ALA A 316 8.36 -24.90 29.26
CA ALA A 316 7.99 -26.03 28.39
C ALA A 316 7.52 -25.57 27.00
N GLN A 317 6.96 -24.35 26.91
CA GLN A 317 6.54 -23.73 25.68
C GLN A 317 7.08 -22.29 25.61
N PRO A 318 8.37 -22.07 25.32
CA PRO A 318 8.99 -20.74 25.28
C PRO A 318 8.68 -19.97 24.01
N ALA A 319 8.09 -20.62 23.01
CA ALA A 319 7.80 -20.08 21.69
C ALA A 319 6.47 -20.59 21.14
N LEU A 320 5.91 -19.87 20.17
CA LEU A 320 4.80 -20.31 19.33
C LEU A 320 5.33 -20.49 17.90
N ALA A 321 5.15 -21.69 17.36
CA ALA A 321 5.54 -21.98 15.99
C ALA A 321 4.61 -21.35 14.96
N ALA A 322 5.10 -21.14 13.76
CA ALA A 322 4.28 -20.81 12.60
C ALA A 322 3.17 -21.88 12.43
N GLY A 323 1.97 -21.45 12.01
CA GLY A 323 0.79 -22.33 11.96
C GLY A 323 -0.02 -22.41 13.25
N SER A 324 0.47 -21.90 14.39
CA SER A 324 -0.30 -21.88 15.65
C SER A 324 -1.57 -21.04 15.52
N SER A 325 -2.68 -21.51 16.10
CA SER A 325 -3.99 -20.81 16.12
C SER A 325 -4.58 -20.63 17.53
N SER A 326 -3.77 -20.87 18.56
CA SER A 326 -4.15 -20.67 19.97
C SER A 326 -2.93 -20.28 20.81
N ALA A 327 -3.17 -19.64 21.94
CA ALA A 327 -2.16 -19.30 22.94
C ALA A 327 -2.75 -19.23 24.34
N ASP A 328 -1.92 -19.55 25.32
CA ASP A 328 -2.20 -19.39 26.73
C ASP A 328 -1.57 -18.08 27.22
N VAL A 329 -2.40 -17.08 27.55
CA VAL A 329 -1.91 -15.74 27.86
C VAL A 329 -2.29 -15.28 29.26
N VAL A 330 -1.44 -14.41 29.83
CA VAL A 330 -1.63 -13.75 31.11
C VAL A 330 -1.57 -12.25 30.89
N PRO A 331 -2.53 -11.44 31.41
CA PRO A 331 -2.45 -9.99 31.33
C PRO A 331 -1.28 -9.45 32.16
N VAL A 332 -0.55 -8.47 31.61
CA VAL A 332 0.60 -7.85 32.29
C VAL A 332 0.09 -6.66 33.11
N VAL A 333 -0.54 -6.94 34.21
CA VAL A 333 -1.01 -5.93 35.19
C VAL A 333 -0.54 -6.32 36.60
N ALA A 334 -0.34 -5.32 37.44
CA ALA A 334 0.10 -5.56 38.82
C ALA A 334 -0.98 -6.33 39.57
N GLY A 335 -0.60 -7.44 40.22
CA GLY A 335 -1.52 -8.27 41.01
C GLY A 335 -2.48 -9.12 40.17
N ALA A 336 -2.14 -9.41 38.90
CA ALA A 336 -2.95 -10.28 38.06
C ALA A 336 -3.26 -11.61 38.74
N GLY A 337 -4.54 -11.95 38.87
CA GLY A 337 -5.07 -13.15 39.48
C GLY A 337 -6.26 -13.71 38.71
N GLN A 338 -7.09 -14.48 39.39
CA GLN A 338 -8.27 -15.10 38.77
C GLN A 338 -9.26 -14.06 38.26
N ALA A 339 -9.45 -12.95 38.98
CA ALA A 339 -10.40 -11.90 38.61
C ALA A 339 -10.02 -11.24 37.26
N GLU A 340 -8.75 -10.94 37.05
CA GLU A 340 -8.21 -10.34 35.82
C GLU A 340 -8.26 -11.33 34.64
N ALA A 341 -7.96 -12.62 34.90
CA ALA A 341 -8.11 -13.67 33.91
C ALA A 341 -9.57 -13.87 33.49
N ASP A 342 -10.49 -13.89 34.44
CA ASP A 342 -11.93 -13.99 34.17
C ASP A 342 -12.44 -12.75 33.40
N ALA A 343 -12.00 -11.55 33.77
CA ALA A 343 -12.33 -10.33 33.05
C ALA A 343 -11.84 -10.36 31.58
N LEU A 344 -10.59 -10.80 31.35
CA LEU A 344 -10.05 -10.97 30.00
C LEU A 344 -10.86 -12.00 29.18
N ARG A 345 -11.16 -13.16 29.77
CA ARG A 345 -12.03 -14.16 29.16
C ARG A 345 -13.38 -13.57 28.73
N ASP A 346 -14.00 -12.79 29.62
CA ASP A 346 -15.32 -12.22 29.37
C ASP A 346 -15.30 -11.13 28.30
N LEU A 347 -14.23 -10.33 28.21
CA LEU A 347 -13.99 -9.40 27.08
C LEU A 347 -13.93 -10.13 25.72
N ILE A 348 -13.28 -11.29 25.67
CA ILE A 348 -13.19 -12.10 24.44
C ILE A 348 -14.55 -12.74 24.12
N ARG A 349 -15.21 -13.35 25.11
CA ARG A 349 -16.49 -14.05 24.93
C ARG A 349 -17.63 -13.10 24.52
N SER A 350 -17.63 -11.90 25.05
CA SER A 350 -18.62 -10.87 24.70
C SER A 350 -18.34 -10.19 23.35
N GLY A 351 -17.21 -10.48 22.69
CA GLY A 351 -16.79 -9.84 21.46
C GLY A 351 -16.38 -8.37 21.63
N GLN A 352 -16.09 -7.92 22.85
CA GLN A 352 -15.51 -6.60 23.10
C GLN A 352 -14.03 -6.57 22.74
N LEU A 353 -13.28 -7.65 22.98
CA LEU A 353 -11.96 -7.87 22.42
C LEU A 353 -12.07 -8.83 21.23
N ARG A 354 -11.98 -8.28 20.03
CA ARG A 354 -12.17 -9.03 18.77
C ARG A 354 -10.85 -9.41 18.11
N GLN A 355 -9.80 -8.67 18.40
CA GLN A 355 -8.51 -8.77 17.71
C GLN A 355 -7.38 -8.56 18.69
N VAL A 356 -6.27 -9.21 18.43
CA VAL A 356 -5.00 -8.94 19.12
C VAL A 356 -3.89 -8.84 18.10
N LEU A 357 -2.93 -8.00 18.38
CA LEU A 357 -1.68 -7.87 17.63
C LEU A 357 -0.61 -8.67 18.33
N ILE A 358 0.06 -9.59 17.64
CA ILE A 358 1.32 -10.18 18.10
C ILE A 358 2.50 -9.41 17.50
N THR A 359 3.52 -9.12 18.29
CA THR A 359 4.72 -8.40 17.86
C THR A 359 5.97 -8.89 18.56
N GLU A 360 7.08 -9.02 17.84
CA GLU A 360 8.41 -9.20 18.40
C GLU A 360 8.92 -7.86 18.93
N ARG A 361 9.17 -7.78 20.21
CA ARG A 361 9.58 -6.55 20.91
C ARG A 361 11.08 -6.45 21.09
N LEU A 362 11.73 -7.59 21.33
CA LEU A 362 13.16 -7.71 21.53
C LEU A 362 13.75 -8.66 20.48
N ASN A 363 15.02 -8.48 20.16
CA ASN A 363 15.76 -9.44 19.35
C ASN A 363 15.96 -10.74 20.13
N PRO A 364 15.47 -11.90 19.65
CA PRO A 364 15.59 -13.17 20.37
C PRO A 364 17.04 -13.61 20.63
N LEU A 365 18.00 -13.16 19.84
CA LEU A 365 19.41 -13.51 19.97
C LEU A 365 20.17 -12.66 20.98
N THR A 366 19.75 -11.41 21.17
CA THR A 366 20.47 -10.44 22.02
C THR A 366 19.71 -10.04 23.27
N GLY A 367 18.38 -10.25 23.30
CA GLY A 367 17.49 -9.79 24.37
C GLY A 367 17.28 -8.27 24.38
N ASN A 368 17.73 -7.55 23.38
CA ASN A 368 17.64 -6.09 23.28
C ASN A 368 16.65 -5.65 22.18
N ALA A 369 16.10 -4.44 22.32
CA ALA A 369 15.21 -3.88 21.31
C ALA A 369 15.89 -3.61 19.94
N PRO A 370 17.14 -3.12 19.86
CA PRO A 370 17.86 -3.03 18.60
C PRO A 370 18.06 -4.41 17.94
N GLY A 371 17.83 -4.46 16.63
CA GLY A 371 17.95 -5.69 15.83
C GLY A 371 16.76 -6.67 15.94
N ARG A 372 15.66 -6.28 16.62
CA ARG A 372 14.39 -7.00 16.49
C ARG A 372 13.92 -7.00 15.03
N ASN A 373 13.17 -7.99 14.64
CA ASN A 373 12.57 -8.02 13.32
C ASN A 373 11.23 -7.22 13.29
N PRO A 374 11.20 -5.99 12.74
CA PRO A 374 10.00 -5.18 12.73
C PRO A 374 8.87 -5.74 11.85
N ARG A 375 9.17 -6.72 11.00
CA ARG A 375 8.18 -7.41 10.15
C ARG A 375 7.46 -8.54 10.85
N LYS A 376 7.97 -9.03 11.99
CA LYS A 376 7.29 -10.01 12.82
C LYS A 376 6.17 -9.36 13.63
N ARG A 377 5.10 -9.02 12.91
CA ARG A 377 3.86 -8.43 13.43
C ARG A 377 2.70 -9.02 12.66
N GLN A 378 1.69 -9.44 13.38
CA GLN A 378 0.51 -10.03 12.76
C GLN A 378 -0.75 -9.68 13.56
N MET A 379 -1.81 -9.29 12.86
CA MET A 379 -3.14 -9.14 13.42
C MET A 379 -3.82 -10.51 13.48
N LEU A 380 -4.44 -10.81 14.61
CA LEU A 380 -5.11 -12.08 14.86
C LEU A 380 -6.57 -11.82 15.23
N GLN A 381 -7.50 -12.34 14.44
CA GLN A 381 -8.94 -12.24 14.71
C GLN A 381 -9.35 -13.32 15.70
N LEU A 382 -9.72 -12.90 16.89
CA LEU A 382 -10.13 -13.84 17.95
C LEU A 382 -11.48 -14.49 17.61
N ARG A 383 -11.62 -15.73 17.98
CA ARG A 383 -12.91 -16.40 18.00
C ARG A 383 -13.68 -15.96 19.24
N SER A 384 -14.81 -15.27 19.02
CA SER A 384 -15.73 -14.87 20.08
C SER A 384 -16.83 -15.92 20.25
N GLY A 385 -17.31 -16.07 21.44
CA GLY A 385 -18.42 -16.99 21.77
C GLY A 385 -18.34 -17.48 23.21
N ALA A 386 -19.50 -17.65 23.84
CA ALA A 386 -19.57 -18.07 25.25
C ALA A 386 -19.40 -19.58 25.44
N SER A 387 -19.55 -20.39 24.38
CA SER A 387 -19.51 -21.85 24.45
C SER A 387 -18.90 -22.46 23.20
N GLY A 388 -18.42 -23.70 23.32
CA GLY A 388 -17.81 -24.47 22.24
C GLY A 388 -16.31 -24.71 22.42
N ALA A 389 -15.73 -25.56 21.57
CA ALA A 389 -14.33 -26.01 21.66
C ALA A 389 -13.30 -24.87 21.55
N PHE A 390 -13.69 -23.75 20.96
CA PHE A 390 -12.82 -22.59 20.71
C PHE A 390 -13.18 -21.36 21.57
N ALA A 391 -14.07 -21.52 22.57
CA ALA A 391 -14.39 -20.43 23.49
C ALA A 391 -13.20 -20.16 24.41
N ALA A 392 -12.90 -18.89 24.66
CA ALA A 392 -11.85 -18.51 25.61
C ALA A 392 -12.13 -19.12 27.00
N GLN A 393 -11.11 -19.68 27.64
CA GLN A 393 -11.22 -20.40 28.92
C GLN A 393 -10.18 -19.87 29.90
N THR A 394 -10.61 -19.64 31.14
CA THR A 394 -9.69 -19.42 32.26
C THR A 394 -9.15 -20.78 32.75
N ILE A 395 -7.85 -20.90 32.87
CA ILE A 395 -7.14 -22.08 33.31
C ILE A 395 -6.22 -21.66 34.47
N ASN A 396 -6.09 -22.51 35.47
CA ASN A 396 -5.09 -22.34 36.53
C ASN A 396 -3.93 -23.28 36.30
N ASP A 397 -2.70 -22.75 36.24
CA ASP A 397 -1.50 -23.56 36.29
C ASP A 397 -1.22 -23.93 37.78
N PRO A 398 -1.38 -25.20 38.19
CA PRO A 398 -1.26 -25.56 39.57
C PRO A 398 0.17 -25.48 40.12
N LEU A 399 1.20 -25.48 39.24
CA LEU A 399 2.62 -25.42 39.66
C LEU A 399 3.02 -24.01 40.08
N THR A 400 2.56 -23.01 39.33
CA THR A 400 2.89 -21.61 39.57
C THR A 400 1.75 -20.84 40.23
N ASN A 401 0.59 -21.48 40.39
CA ASN A 401 -0.68 -20.85 40.82
C ASN A 401 -1.03 -19.60 40.00
N THR A 402 -0.75 -19.67 38.67
CA THR A 402 -1.01 -18.57 37.73
C THR A 402 -2.32 -18.84 37.00
N PHE A 403 -3.21 -17.84 37.01
CA PHE A 403 -4.42 -17.89 36.23
C PHE A 403 -4.15 -17.28 34.84
N LEU A 404 -4.48 -18.04 33.81
CA LEU A 404 -4.26 -17.72 32.42
C LEU A 404 -5.54 -17.86 31.60
N VAL A 405 -5.56 -17.30 30.41
CA VAL A 405 -6.67 -17.42 29.46
C VAL A 405 -6.17 -18.09 28.19
N ARG A 406 -6.78 -19.22 27.85
CA ARG A 406 -6.61 -19.82 26.53
C ARG A 406 -7.49 -19.12 25.53
N LEU A 407 -6.86 -18.47 24.58
CA LEU A 407 -7.52 -17.78 23.47
C LEU A 407 -7.26 -18.52 22.16
N HIS A 408 -8.21 -18.39 21.24
CA HIS A 408 -8.15 -18.99 19.92
C HIS A 408 -8.43 -17.91 18.88
N TRP A 409 -7.72 -17.96 17.75
CA TRP A 409 -7.99 -17.11 16.61
C TRP A 409 -8.37 -17.93 15.38
N ARG A 410 -8.73 -17.27 14.30
CA ARG A 410 -9.17 -17.92 13.07
C ARG A 410 -8.02 -18.69 12.44
N ALA A 411 -8.33 -19.78 11.75
CA ALA A 411 -7.32 -20.58 11.05
C ALA A 411 -6.63 -19.79 9.92
N GLU A 412 -7.36 -18.87 9.31
CA GLU A 412 -6.83 -17.98 8.27
C GLU A 412 -5.75 -17.03 8.80
N ASP A 413 -5.79 -16.75 10.12
CA ASP A 413 -4.83 -15.91 10.82
C ASP A 413 -3.76 -16.73 11.57
N ALA A 414 -3.60 -18.01 11.25
CA ALA A 414 -2.53 -18.82 11.80
C ALA A 414 -1.17 -18.09 11.72
N LEU A 415 -0.34 -18.23 12.74
CA LEU A 415 0.93 -17.50 12.81
C LEU A 415 1.78 -17.75 11.57
N ARG A 416 2.25 -16.67 10.95
CA ARG A 416 3.12 -16.72 9.75
C ARG A 416 4.59 -16.93 10.10
N PHE A 417 4.96 -16.64 11.34
CA PHE A 417 6.33 -16.69 11.85
C PHE A 417 6.38 -17.46 13.15
N ASP A 418 7.57 -17.96 13.46
CA ASP A 418 7.87 -18.41 14.80
C ASP A 418 8.10 -17.21 15.72
N TYR A 419 7.42 -17.18 16.87
CA TYR A 419 7.56 -16.14 17.87
C TYR A 419 8.16 -16.71 19.15
N SER A 420 9.35 -16.25 19.52
CA SER A 420 9.97 -16.54 20.81
C SER A 420 9.44 -15.56 21.85
N PHE A 421 9.07 -16.07 23.04
CA PHE A 421 8.58 -15.26 24.15
C PHE A 421 9.59 -15.18 25.28
N THR A 422 10.31 -16.27 25.53
CA THR A 422 11.42 -16.32 26.49
C THR A 422 12.68 -16.82 25.77
N THR A 423 13.80 -16.15 25.96
CA THR A 423 15.10 -16.55 25.43
C THR A 423 16.20 -16.42 26.48
N PHE A 424 17.32 -17.07 26.27
CA PHE A 424 18.49 -16.99 27.14
C PHE A 424 19.62 -16.30 26.37
N CYS A 425 20.01 -15.11 26.79
CA CYS A 425 21.13 -14.38 26.22
C CYS A 425 22.27 -14.30 27.24
N ALA A 426 23.43 -14.83 26.89
CA ALA A 426 24.60 -14.91 27.81
C ALA A 426 24.28 -15.53 29.20
N GLY A 427 23.35 -16.50 29.25
CA GLY A 427 22.94 -17.14 30.49
C GLY A 427 21.88 -16.38 31.32
N VAL A 428 21.43 -15.23 30.83
CA VAL A 428 20.35 -14.44 31.46
C VAL A 428 19.04 -14.73 30.75
N PRO A 429 17.96 -15.09 31.46
CA PRO A 429 16.64 -15.21 30.85
C PRO A 429 16.13 -13.83 30.46
N ASN A 430 15.60 -13.72 29.25
CA ASN A 430 14.89 -12.55 28.76
C ASN A 430 13.45 -12.97 28.45
N ASP A 431 12.54 -12.47 29.24
CA ASP A 431 11.10 -12.64 29.05
C ASP A 431 10.55 -11.51 28.17
N ASP A 432 9.34 -11.69 27.67
CA ASP A 432 8.62 -10.68 26.91
C ASP A 432 9.33 -10.29 25.58
N VAL A 433 10.02 -11.25 24.98
CA VAL A 433 10.64 -11.06 23.65
C VAL A 433 9.57 -10.79 22.59
N SER A 434 8.46 -11.52 22.64
CA SER A 434 7.25 -11.21 21.88
C SER A 434 6.07 -10.99 22.83
N MET A 435 5.08 -10.18 22.42
CA MET A 435 3.92 -9.82 23.22
C MET A 435 2.67 -9.71 22.36
N PHE A 436 1.50 -9.88 23.01
CA PHE A 436 0.22 -9.56 22.39
C PHE A 436 -0.30 -8.21 22.91
N HIS A 437 -0.98 -7.44 22.05
CA HIS A 437 -1.60 -6.16 22.34
C HIS A 437 -3.07 -6.21 21.90
N GLY A 438 -3.99 -5.81 22.77
CA GLY A 438 -5.43 -5.86 22.49
C GLY A 438 -6.09 -4.49 22.30
N ASN A 439 -5.47 -3.39 22.75
CA ASN A 439 -5.99 -2.05 22.52
C ASN A 439 -5.63 -1.56 21.11
N LEU A 440 -6.50 -1.85 20.15
CA LEU A 440 -6.29 -1.59 18.73
C LEU A 440 -7.43 -0.72 18.21
N LEU A 441 -7.10 0.31 17.43
CA LEU A 441 -8.04 1.27 16.88
C LEU A 441 -7.82 1.40 15.38
N PRO A 442 -8.83 1.19 14.52
CA PRO A 442 -8.70 1.49 13.11
C PRO A 442 -8.64 3.01 12.91
N VAL A 443 -7.65 3.47 12.16
CA VAL A 443 -7.46 4.88 11.82
C VAL A 443 -7.23 5.05 10.34
N HIS A 444 -7.67 6.20 9.83
CA HIS A 444 -7.66 6.51 8.42
C HIS A 444 -6.92 7.82 8.18
N ALA A 445 -6.14 7.87 7.09
CA ALA A 445 -5.36 9.05 6.75
C ALA A 445 -6.27 10.26 6.47
N GLY A 446 -5.95 11.37 7.08
CA GLY A 446 -6.64 12.64 6.90
C GLY A 446 -6.87 13.38 8.21
N ALA A 447 -6.73 14.70 8.16
CA ALA A 447 -7.06 15.57 9.28
C ALA A 447 -8.58 15.72 9.39
N PRO A 448 -9.18 15.53 10.58
CA PRO A 448 -10.61 15.75 10.77
C PRO A 448 -10.93 17.23 10.72
N MET A 449 -11.94 17.59 9.95
CA MET A 449 -12.43 18.96 9.77
C MET A 449 -13.93 19.02 9.99
N GLN A 450 -14.39 20.18 10.46
CA GLN A 450 -15.80 20.48 10.65
C GLN A 450 -16.11 21.82 10.01
N VAL A 451 -17.24 21.92 9.34
CA VAL A 451 -17.70 23.18 8.77
C VAL A 451 -19.22 23.32 8.99
N PHE A 452 -19.62 24.50 9.42
CA PHE A 452 -21.02 24.88 9.50
C PHE A 452 -21.35 25.83 8.34
N PHE A 453 -22.37 25.45 7.59
CA PHE A 453 -22.88 26.28 6.51
C PHE A 453 -24.19 26.94 6.93
N HIS A 454 -24.26 28.23 6.69
CA HIS A 454 -25.37 29.10 7.08
C HIS A 454 -25.95 29.82 5.85
N GLU A 455 -27.19 30.29 5.96
CA GLU A 455 -27.73 31.18 4.94
C GLU A 455 -26.99 32.51 4.89
N PRO A 456 -26.86 33.12 3.69
CA PRO A 456 -26.28 34.47 3.57
C PRO A 456 -27.00 35.48 4.44
N GLY A 457 -26.22 36.24 5.23
CA GLY A 457 -26.74 37.23 6.14
C GLY A 457 -26.84 36.77 7.63
N SER A 458 -26.64 35.48 7.89
CA SER A 458 -26.53 34.98 9.27
C SER A 458 -25.19 35.42 9.90
N ALA A 459 -25.19 35.60 11.22
CA ALA A 459 -23.94 35.89 11.94
C ALA A 459 -23.07 34.64 11.98
N LEU A 460 -21.83 34.76 11.54
CA LEU A 460 -20.85 33.68 11.62
C LEU A 460 -19.99 33.82 12.86
N VAL A 461 -19.64 32.70 13.49
CA VAL A 461 -18.63 32.61 14.54
C VAL A 461 -17.23 32.59 13.91
N ALA A 462 -16.22 33.08 14.63
CA ALA A 462 -14.85 33.04 14.13
C ALA A 462 -14.37 31.62 13.91
N ASP A 463 -13.63 31.40 12.80
CA ASP A 463 -12.99 30.12 12.48
C ASP A 463 -12.01 29.69 13.57
N THR A 464 -11.95 28.39 13.83
CA THR A 464 -10.87 27.75 14.58
C THR A 464 -10.01 26.90 13.64
N ALA A 465 -8.97 26.29 14.15
CA ALA A 465 -8.10 25.42 13.34
C ALA A 465 -8.86 24.28 12.65
N SER A 466 -9.83 23.66 13.36
CA SER A 466 -10.57 22.49 12.89
C SER A 466 -12.05 22.76 12.62
N VAL A 467 -12.58 23.93 12.98
CA VAL A 467 -14.00 24.28 12.78
C VAL A 467 -14.10 25.57 11.97
N LYS A 468 -14.77 25.48 10.85
CA LYS A 468 -14.95 26.58 9.90
C LYS A 468 -16.41 27.00 9.81
N GLN A 469 -16.65 28.28 9.46
CA GLN A 469 -17.99 28.82 9.25
C GLN A 469 -18.09 29.39 7.84
N ARG A 470 -19.09 28.98 7.06
CA ARG A 470 -19.25 29.41 5.66
C ARG A 470 -20.72 29.73 5.33
N TYR A 471 -20.93 30.43 4.25
CA TYR A 471 -22.26 30.64 3.68
C TYR A 471 -22.52 29.68 2.53
N PHE A 472 -23.79 29.29 2.38
CA PHE A 472 -24.25 28.64 1.16
C PHE A 472 -24.11 29.54 -0.05
N GLN A 473 -23.89 28.93 -1.21
CA GLN A 473 -24.00 29.57 -2.51
C GLN A 473 -25.27 29.09 -3.20
N ARG A 474 -26.01 29.99 -3.81
CA ARG A 474 -27.20 29.66 -4.62
C ARG A 474 -26.83 29.69 -6.10
N LEU A 475 -27.09 28.61 -6.79
CA LEU A 475 -26.92 28.54 -8.23
C LEU A 475 -28.33 28.59 -8.88
N ASN A 476 -28.71 29.72 -9.42
CA ASN A 476 -29.95 29.84 -10.20
C ASN A 476 -29.65 29.35 -11.61
N ARG A 477 -30.29 28.25 -12.00
CA ARG A 477 -30.33 27.80 -13.38
C ARG A 477 -31.68 28.20 -13.97
N ASP A 478 -31.69 28.80 -15.12
CA ASP A 478 -32.78 28.88 -16.08
C ASP A 478 -34.09 29.56 -15.67
N GLY A 479 -34.14 30.62 -14.90
CA GLY A 479 -35.35 31.47 -14.73
C GLY A 479 -36.62 30.78 -14.23
N THR A 480 -36.58 29.45 -13.92
CA THR A 480 -37.75 28.67 -13.48
C THR A 480 -37.97 28.71 -11.94
N GLY A 481 -37.17 29.49 -11.22
CA GLY A 481 -37.30 29.67 -9.78
C GLY A 481 -36.70 28.58 -8.91
N SER A 482 -36.32 27.43 -9.45
CA SER A 482 -35.62 26.40 -8.69
C SER A 482 -34.10 26.68 -8.61
N SER A 483 -33.60 26.85 -7.42
CA SER A 483 -32.16 27.06 -7.19
C SER A 483 -31.52 25.88 -6.47
N TRP A 484 -30.37 25.48 -6.92
CA TRP A 484 -29.51 24.52 -6.18
C TRP A 484 -28.77 25.24 -5.05
N MET A 485 -28.76 24.62 -3.88
CA MET A 485 -27.93 25.07 -2.77
C MET A 485 -26.59 24.35 -2.84
N LEU A 486 -25.50 25.12 -2.80
CA LEU A 486 -24.13 24.63 -2.87
C LEU A 486 -23.36 24.98 -1.60
N ALA A 487 -22.61 24.05 -1.08
CA ALA A 487 -21.73 24.22 0.07
C ALA A 487 -20.31 23.82 -0.33
N VAL A 488 -19.45 24.83 -0.55
CA VAL A 488 -18.04 24.60 -0.93
C VAL A 488 -17.22 24.32 0.31
N LEU A 489 -16.57 23.15 0.38
CA LEU A 489 -15.69 22.78 1.48
C LEU A 489 -14.48 23.74 1.55
N PRO A 490 -14.20 24.33 2.71
CA PRO A 490 -13.13 25.32 2.87
C PRO A 490 -11.72 24.70 2.81
N GLU A 491 -11.59 23.45 3.20
CA GLU A 491 -10.30 22.74 3.26
C GLU A 491 -10.37 21.46 2.43
N GLY A 492 -9.27 21.13 1.75
CA GLY A 492 -9.18 19.96 0.88
C GLY A 492 -7.75 19.44 0.76
N PRO A 493 -7.55 18.39 -0.03
CA PRO A 493 -8.55 17.58 -0.75
C PRO A 493 -9.45 16.78 0.19
N LEU A 494 -10.72 16.55 -0.21
CA LEU A 494 -11.62 15.64 0.49
C LEU A 494 -11.10 14.20 0.39
N ALA A 495 -11.09 13.50 1.52
CA ALA A 495 -10.73 12.09 1.55
C ALA A 495 -11.92 11.19 1.18
N TYR A 496 -11.65 10.09 0.48
CA TYR A 496 -12.66 9.12 0.06
C TYR A 496 -12.41 7.75 0.68
N LEU A 497 -13.48 7.00 0.91
CA LEU A 497 -13.44 5.62 1.42
C LEU A 497 -12.79 4.69 0.39
N PRO A 498 -12.17 3.58 0.84
CA PRO A 498 -11.64 2.59 -0.07
C PRO A 498 -12.72 2.06 -1.00
N THR A 499 -12.51 2.22 -2.30
CA THR A 499 -13.43 1.79 -3.37
C THR A 499 -12.71 0.83 -4.30
N PRO A 500 -13.37 -0.24 -4.80
CA PRO A 500 -12.79 -1.13 -5.79
C PRO A 500 -12.40 -0.38 -7.07
N LEU A 501 -11.32 -0.82 -7.72
CA LEU A 501 -10.95 -0.33 -9.04
C LEU A 501 -11.88 -0.93 -10.10
N GLY A 502 -12.16 -0.18 -11.16
CA GLY A 502 -12.95 -0.67 -12.30
C GLY A 502 -14.18 0.17 -12.60
N GLY A 503 -14.53 1.11 -11.74
CA GLY A 503 -15.65 2.03 -11.96
C GLY A 503 -17.03 1.40 -11.73
N GLU A 504 -17.11 0.22 -11.09
CA GLU A 504 -18.38 -0.49 -10.83
C GLU A 504 -19.13 0.08 -9.62
N VAL A 505 -18.43 0.70 -8.69
CA VAL A 505 -18.99 1.22 -7.44
C VAL A 505 -18.72 2.70 -7.34
N PRO A 506 -19.74 3.52 -7.01
CA PRO A 506 -19.54 4.95 -6.77
C PRO A 506 -18.55 5.21 -5.64
N ALA A 507 -17.67 6.19 -5.80
CA ALA A 507 -16.81 6.64 -4.73
C ALA A 507 -17.65 7.30 -3.63
N GLN A 508 -17.47 6.85 -2.39
CA GLN A 508 -18.07 7.47 -1.21
C GLN A 508 -17.05 8.33 -0.49
N SER A 509 -17.45 9.54 -0.13
CA SER A 509 -16.59 10.43 0.64
C SER A 509 -16.60 10.10 2.13
N THR A 510 -15.75 10.79 2.88
CA THR A 510 -15.72 10.72 4.35
C THR A 510 -16.69 11.67 5.02
N LEU A 511 -17.58 12.29 4.26
CA LEU A 511 -18.53 13.26 4.77
C LEU A 511 -19.60 12.61 5.65
N HIS A 512 -19.82 13.22 6.79
CA HIS A 512 -20.97 13.02 7.65
C HIS A 512 -21.69 14.36 7.76
N VAL A 513 -22.90 14.43 7.24
CA VAL A 513 -23.66 15.67 7.10
C VAL A 513 -24.90 15.62 7.96
N GLU A 514 -25.00 16.54 8.92
CA GLU A 514 -26.18 16.75 9.75
C GLU A 514 -26.83 18.08 9.37
N VAL A 515 -28.12 18.07 9.15
CA VAL A 515 -28.89 19.27 8.85
C VAL A 515 -29.75 19.62 10.07
N ALA A 516 -29.41 20.71 10.75
CA ALA A 516 -30.19 21.22 11.87
C ALA A 516 -31.25 22.22 11.37
N ILE A 517 -32.51 21.92 11.70
CA ILE A 517 -33.68 22.77 11.35
C ILE A 517 -34.17 23.42 12.65
N PRO A 518 -34.26 24.75 12.74
CA PRO A 518 -34.56 25.45 13.97
C PRO A 518 -35.82 25.01 14.70
N SER A 519 -36.81 24.42 13.99
CA SER A 519 -38.08 24.00 14.55
C SER A 519 -38.32 22.49 14.60
N ALA A 520 -37.40 21.65 14.04
CA ALA A 520 -37.66 20.23 13.83
C ALA A 520 -36.54 19.30 14.36
N GLY A 521 -35.42 19.87 14.85
CA GLY A 521 -34.28 19.06 15.28
C GLY A 521 -33.17 18.94 14.24
N SER A 522 -32.34 17.90 14.32
CA SER A 522 -31.29 17.62 13.33
C SER A 522 -31.47 16.21 12.77
N ASP A 523 -31.30 16.09 11.46
CA ASP A 523 -31.33 14.82 10.72
C ASP A 523 -30.03 14.61 9.96
N VAL A 524 -29.62 13.35 9.83
CA VAL A 524 -28.46 12.97 9.04
C VAL A 524 -28.88 12.80 7.60
N TRP A 525 -28.15 13.43 6.67
CA TRP A 525 -28.40 13.36 5.23
C TRP A 525 -27.40 12.41 4.57
N ASP A 526 -27.86 11.68 3.58
CA ASP A 526 -27.09 10.65 2.89
C ASP A 526 -26.45 11.16 1.60
N GLU A 527 -25.19 10.76 1.38
CA GLU A 527 -24.49 11.01 0.11
C GLU A 527 -25.01 10.09 -0.97
N VAL A 528 -25.51 10.68 -2.05
CA VAL A 528 -25.91 9.95 -3.27
C VAL A 528 -25.00 10.35 -4.42
N GLU A 529 -24.81 9.43 -5.35
CA GLU A 529 -23.97 9.66 -6.51
C GLU A 529 -24.49 10.80 -7.40
N SER A 530 -25.82 10.86 -7.55
CA SER A 530 -26.48 11.90 -8.36
C SER A 530 -27.86 12.20 -7.83
N LEU A 531 -28.19 13.47 -7.74
CA LEU A 531 -29.55 13.94 -7.42
C LEU A 531 -30.52 13.79 -8.62
N VAL A 532 -30.00 13.71 -9.84
CA VAL A 532 -30.82 13.74 -11.07
C VAL A 532 -31.03 12.36 -11.67
N HIS A 533 -30.08 11.46 -11.52
CA HIS A 533 -30.03 10.15 -12.16
C HIS A 533 -29.93 8.98 -11.18
N SER A 534 -30.25 9.20 -9.92
CA SER A 534 -30.30 8.16 -8.90
C SER A 534 -31.73 7.73 -8.69
N ASP A 535 -31.99 6.43 -8.70
CA ASP A 535 -33.28 5.84 -8.36
C ASP A 535 -33.66 6.09 -6.88
N ASP A 536 -32.64 6.35 -6.04
CA ASP A 536 -32.79 6.60 -4.61
C ASP A 536 -33.10 8.06 -4.27
N SER A 537 -32.94 8.99 -5.24
CA SER A 537 -33.16 10.42 -5.00
C SER A 537 -34.56 10.84 -5.41
N THR A 538 -35.49 10.74 -4.46
CA THR A 538 -36.89 11.24 -4.61
C THR A 538 -36.99 12.70 -4.19
N GLU A 539 -38.16 13.34 -4.46
CA GLU A 539 -38.47 14.70 -3.99
C GLU A 539 -38.41 14.85 -2.45
N GLN A 540 -38.56 13.75 -1.72
CA GLN A 540 -38.58 13.71 -0.25
C GLN A 540 -37.29 13.12 0.35
N GLY A 541 -36.30 12.81 -0.49
CA GLY A 541 -35.04 12.20 -0.01
C GLY A 541 -34.09 13.27 0.59
N ASP A 542 -33.63 13.01 1.81
CA ASP A 542 -32.64 13.85 2.53
C ASP A 542 -31.22 13.53 2.01
N HIS A 543 -30.99 13.97 0.76
CA HIS A 543 -29.80 13.59 0.02
C HIS A 543 -28.97 14.80 -0.39
N PHE A 544 -27.67 14.58 -0.48
CA PHE A 544 -26.72 15.50 -1.12
C PHE A 544 -25.77 14.71 -2.05
N MET A 545 -25.16 15.41 -3.00
CA MET A 545 -24.11 14.85 -3.83
C MET A 545 -22.82 15.66 -3.69
N VAL A 546 -21.69 15.04 -3.96
CA VAL A 546 -20.37 15.68 -3.92
C VAL A 546 -19.82 15.82 -5.34
N GLU A 547 -19.40 17.03 -5.69
CA GLU A 547 -18.70 17.31 -6.95
C GLU A 547 -17.30 17.83 -6.63
N THR A 548 -16.26 17.13 -7.10
CA THR A 548 -14.85 17.51 -6.92
C THR A 548 -14.27 18.02 -8.24
N ASP A 549 -13.71 19.22 -8.21
CA ASP A 549 -13.11 19.87 -9.38
C ASP A 549 -11.66 19.37 -9.65
N GLU A 550 -11.07 19.82 -10.73
CA GLU A 550 -9.70 19.50 -11.14
C GLU A 550 -8.63 20.02 -10.16
N ARG A 551 -8.98 20.99 -9.31
CA ARG A 551 -8.14 21.51 -8.21
C ARG A 551 -8.36 20.79 -6.90
N ARG A 552 -9.13 19.68 -6.92
CA ARG A 552 -9.49 18.90 -5.74
C ARG A 552 -10.31 19.66 -4.69
N ARG A 553 -11.04 20.69 -5.10
CA ARG A 553 -12.02 21.36 -4.27
C ARG A 553 -13.36 20.66 -4.41
N SER A 554 -13.96 20.29 -3.29
CA SER A 554 -15.22 19.56 -3.24
C SER A 554 -16.35 20.48 -2.85
N THR A 555 -17.49 20.33 -3.54
CA THR A 555 -18.71 21.08 -3.33
C THR A 555 -19.85 20.11 -3.07
N LEU A 556 -20.56 20.30 -1.96
CA LEU A 556 -21.79 19.58 -1.68
C LEU A 556 -22.93 20.30 -2.41
N ARG A 557 -23.73 19.52 -3.11
CA ARG A 557 -24.92 20.02 -3.80
C ARG A 557 -26.15 19.37 -3.14
N PHE A 558 -27.08 20.21 -2.71
CA PHE A 558 -28.32 19.76 -2.09
C PHE A 558 -29.47 19.77 -3.09
N GLY A 559 -30.54 19.08 -2.77
CA GLY A 559 -31.74 19.02 -3.59
C GLY A 559 -32.37 20.37 -3.87
N ASN A 560 -33.19 20.44 -4.92
CA ASN A 560 -33.90 21.62 -5.36
C ASN A 560 -35.43 21.54 -5.18
N GLY A 561 -35.91 20.55 -4.41
CA GLY A 561 -37.33 20.27 -4.17
C GLY A 561 -38.02 19.49 -5.29
N ARG A 562 -37.30 19.13 -6.36
CA ARG A 562 -37.71 18.22 -7.42
C ARG A 562 -36.81 16.99 -7.50
N ASN A 563 -35.54 17.20 -7.31
CA ASN A 563 -34.49 16.18 -7.23
C ASN A 563 -33.83 16.32 -5.84
N GLY A 564 -34.30 15.53 -4.87
CA GLY A 564 -33.95 15.68 -3.46
C GLY A 564 -34.67 16.85 -2.77
N VAL A 565 -34.76 16.78 -1.45
CA VAL A 565 -35.40 17.80 -0.59
C VAL A 565 -34.64 19.12 -0.70
N LEU A 566 -35.39 20.21 -0.80
CA LEU A 566 -34.83 21.54 -0.69
C LEU A 566 -34.47 21.83 0.77
N LEU A 567 -33.27 22.32 1.01
CA LEU A 567 -32.87 22.74 2.36
C LEU A 567 -33.87 23.76 2.93
N PRO A 568 -34.45 23.50 4.12
CA PRO A 568 -35.40 24.40 4.76
C PRO A 568 -34.77 25.77 5.06
N GLN A 569 -35.59 26.80 5.09
CA GLN A 569 -35.14 28.15 5.45
C GLN A 569 -34.59 28.18 6.88
N GLY A 570 -33.45 28.78 7.08
CA GLY A 570 -32.74 28.87 8.37
C GLY A 570 -32.02 27.58 8.76
N ALA A 571 -31.97 26.56 7.91
CA ALA A 571 -31.21 25.35 8.18
C ALA A 571 -29.73 25.66 8.30
N VAL A 572 -29.07 24.99 9.26
CA VAL A 572 -27.64 24.98 9.44
C VAL A 572 -27.13 23.58 9.10
N VAL A 573 -26.21 23.50 8.15
CA VAL A 573 -25.60 22.22 7.77
C VAL A 573 -24.25 22.08 8.48
N HIS A 574 -24.14 21.07 9.31
CA HIS A 574 -22.90 20.66 9.95
C HIS A 574 -22.29 19.52 9.15
N ALA A 575 -21.21 19.77 8.44
CA ALA A 575 -20.45 18.78 7.71
C ALA A 575 -19.15 18.45 8.45
N GLN A 576 -18.98 17.19 8.78
CA GLN A 576 -17.76 16.61 9.34
C GLN A 576 -17.10 15.74 8.27
N TYR A 577 -15.80 15.87 8.06
CA TYR A 577 -15.08 15.15 7.04
C TYR A 577 -13.58 15.04 7.35
N GLN A 578 -12.87 14.26 6.59
CA GLN A 578 -11.41 14.18 6.64
C GLN A 578 -10.80 14.81 5.40
N THR A 579 -9.71 15.56 5.60
CA THR A 579 -8.90 16.09 4.49
C THR A 579 -7.63 15.26 4.37
N GLY A 580 -7.28 14.85 3.15
CA GLY A 580 -6.05 14.12 2.90
C GLY A 580 -5.93 13.64 1.47
N GLY A 581 -4.73 13.49 1.01
CA GLY A 581 -4.43 12.99 -0.34
C GLY A 581 -4.07 11.51 -0.32
N GLY A 582 -4.74 10.70 -1.10
CA GLY A 582 -4.58 9.28 -1.33
C GLY A 582 -3.23 8.66 -0.92
N ALA A 583 -2.24 8.67 -1.81
CA ALA A 583 -0.93 8.05 -1.57
C ALA A 583 -0.08 8.77 -0.52
N ALA A 584 -0.37 10.03 -0.19
CA ALA A 584 0.35 10.76 0.86
C ALA A 584 0.16 10.15 2.26
N GLY A 585 -0.91 9.36 2.45
CA GLY A 585 -1.14 8.56 3.65
C GLY A 585 -0.33 7.28 3.75
N ASN A 586 0.42 6.89 2.72
CA ASN A 586 1.24 5.68 2.75
C ASN A 586 2.53 5.94 3.53
N ILE A 587 2.55 5.45 4.75
CA ILE A 587 3.65 5.65 5.71
C ILE A 587 4.18 4.31 6.21
N GLY A 588 5.40 4.30 6.71
CA GLY A 588 5.99 3.12 7.34
C GLY A 588 5.38 2.80 8.71
N ALA A 589 5.60 1.59 9.18
CA ALA A 589 5.31 1.20 10.56
C ALA A 589 6.10 2.07 11.56
N ASP A 590 5.57 2.19 12.78
CA ASP A 590 6.17 2.97 13.87
C ASP A 590 6.37 4.46 13.57
N GLN A 591 5.56 5.06 12.67
CA GLN A 591 5.61 6.48 12.33
C GLN A 591 4.56 7.33 13.06
N LEU A 592 3.40 6.75 13.43
CA LEU A 592 2.33 7.43 14.17
C LEU A 592 2.61 7.35 15.68
N LEU A 593 3.50 8.21 16.16
CA LEU A 593 3.94 8.18 17.56
C LEU A 593 3.32 9.30 18.41
N PHE A 594 2.63 10.26 17.80
CA PHE A 594 2.10 11.45 18.46
C PHE A 594 0.57 11.52 18.31
N SER A 595 -0.07 11.94 19.36
CA SER A 595 -1.53 12.14 19.38
C SER A 595 -1.89 13.26 20.35
N ALA A 596 -2.93 14.02 20.05
CA ALA A 596 -3.52 14.98 20.98
C ALA A 596 -4.04 14.32 22.27
N ALA A 597 -4.36 13.03 22.22
CA ALA A 597 -4.77 12.25 23.38
C ALA A 597 -3.65 12.05 24.43
N LEU A 598 -2.38 12.21 24.04
CA LEU A 598 -1.25 12.15 24.99
C LEU A 598 -1.12 13.43 25.83
N THR A 599 -1.68 14.56 25.38
CA THR A 599 -1.53 15.89 26.00
C THR A 599 -2.86 16.60 26.26
N GLY A 600 -3.99 16.11 25.73
CA GLY A 600 -5.30 16.78 25.73
C GLY A 600 -6.31 16.26 26.74
N VAL A 601 -7.61 16.36 26.42
CA VAL A 601 -8.76 15.98 27.26
C VAL A 601 -8.74 14.51 27.70
N LEU A 602 -8.19 13.61 26.88
CA LEU A 602 -7.87 12.24 27.28
C LEU A 602 -6.51 12.14 27.99
N GLY A 603 -5.94 13.30 28.34
CA GLY A 603 -4.63 13.43 28.95
C GLY A 603 -4.50 12.59 30.21
N GLY A 604 -3.54 11.68 30.21
CA GLY A 604 -3.35 10.68 31.24
C GLY A 604 -4.09 9.34 31.02
N ALA A 605 -5.09 9.26 30.14
CA ALA A 605 -5.76 8.00 29.85
C ALA A 605 -4.97 7.11 28.89
N ILE A 606 -4.23 7.71 27.95
CA ILE A 606 -3.40 7.00 26.97
C ILE A 606 -1.95 7.39 27.22
N ALA A 607 -1.11 6.37 27.43
CA ALA A 607 0.32 6.54 27.70
C ALA A 607 1.16 6.53 26.41
N ARG A 608 0.72 5.80 25.39
CA ARG A 608 1.46 5.62 24.14
C ARG A 608 0.52 5.29 22.98
N VAL A 609 0.90 5.72 21.77
CA VAL A 609 0.29 5.33 20.50
C VAL A 609 1.37 4.93 19.50
N TRP A 610 1.07 4.00 18.58
CA TRP A 610 1.96 3.61 17.51
C TRP A 610 1.22 2.78 16.45
N ASN A 611 1.64 2.86 15.18
CA ASN A 611 1.09 2.02 14.11
C ASN A 611 1.98 0.80 13.88
N PRO A 612 1.45 -0.42 14.01
CA PRO A 612 2.27 -1.63 13.89
C PRO A 612 2.61 -2.01 12.45
N PHE A 613 1.87 -1.53 11.45
CA PHE A 613 2.00 -1.96 10.07
C PHE A 613 2.36 -0.81 9.15
N ASP A 614 3.06 -1.16 8.05
CA ASP A 614 3.21 -0.28 6.91
C ASP A 614 1.85 -0.02 6.26
N VAL A 615 1.64 1.19 5.80
CA VAL A 615 0.43 1.63 5.14
C VAL A 615 0.74 1.79 3.66
N SER A 616 0.01 1.08 2.80
CA SER A 616 0.24 1.04 1.35
C SER A 616 -1.04 1.02 0.52
N ASP A 617 -2.20 1.16 1.17
CA ASP A 617 -3.52 1.07 0.54
C ASP A 617 -4.05 2.41 0.04
N GLY A 618 -3.39 3.52 0.39
CA GLY A 618 -3.73 4.85 -0.13
C GLY A 618 -3.46 4.95 -1.64
N ARG A 619 -4.42 5.49 -2.37
CA ARG A 619 -4.36 5.60 -3.84
C ARG A 619 -4.76 6.97 -4.32
N GLU A 620 -4.06 7.45 -5.35
CA GLU A 620 -4.42 8.69 -6.03
C GLU A 620 -5.70 8.52 -6.86
N PRO A 621 -6.43 9.62 -7.10
CA PRO A 621 -7.56 9.63 -8.00
C PRO A 621 -7.19 9.17 -9.41
N GLU A 622 -8.18 8.63 -10.07
CA GLU A 622 -8.02 8.26 -11.48
C GLU A 622 -7.77 9.50 -12.35
N THR A 623 -6.79 9.39 -13.25
CA THR A 623 -6.45 10.47 -14.16
C THR A 623 -7.47 10.58 -15.29
N PRO A 624 -7.68 11.77 -15.86
CA PRO A 624 -8.62 11.97 -16.96
C PRO A 624 -8.35 11.06 -18.17
N GLU A 625 -7.08 10.75 -18.44
CA GLU A 625 -6.67 9.87 -19.55
C GLU A 625 -7.12 8.42 -19.32
N LYS A 626 -7.01 7.94 -18.07
CA LYS A 626 -7.51 6.61 -17.72
C LYS A 626 -9.03 6.53 -17.85
N VAL A 627 -9.74 7.56 -17.36
CA VAL A 627 -11.20 7.62 -17.47
C VAL A 627 -11.64 7.59 -18.93
N ARG A 628 -11.06 8.44 -19.79
CA ARG A 628 -11.39 8.47 -21.22
C ARG A 628 -11.14 7.14 -21.92
N ARG A 629 -10.14 6.38 -21.48
CA ARG A 629 -9.84 5.06 -22.02
C ARG A 629 -10.78 3.99 -21.52
N ASN A 630 -11.08 4.01 -20.20
CA ASN A 630 -11.78 2.90 -19.54
C ASN A 630 -13.31 3.06 -19.61
N ALA A 631 -13.85 4.28 -19.49
CA ALA A 631 -15.29 4.50 -19.44
C ALA A 631 -16.06 3.99 -20.69
N PRO A 632 -15.57 4.14 -21.93
CA PRO A 632 -16.27 3.59 -23.09
C PRO A 632 -16.33 2.06 -23.13
N GLU A 633 -15.39 1.38 -22.46
CA GLU A 633 -15.31 -0.07 -22.41
C GLU A 633 -16.00 -0.69 -21.18
N ALA A 634 -16.31 0.11 -20.17
CA ALA A 634 -16.91 -0.35 -18.90
C ALA A 634 -18.22 -1.09 -19.12
N PHE A 635 -19.07 -0.54 -19.98
CA PHE A 635 -20.35 -1.19 -20.34
C PHE A 635 -20.18 -2.58 -20.94
N ARG A 636 -19.11 -2.79 -21.72
CA ARG A 636 -18.80 -4.11 -22.32
C ARG A 636 -18.10 -5.03 -21.36
N ALA A 637 -17.37 -4.49 -20.39
CA ALA A 637 -16.63 -5.27 -19.41
C ALA A 637 -17.53 -5.84 -18.31
N ARG A 638 -18.71 -5.25 -18.08
CA ARG A 638 -19.63 -5.67 -17.02
C ARG A 638 -20.55 -6.79 -17.48
N GLN A 639 -20.21 -7.99 -17.13
CA GLN A 639 -21.09 -9.16 -17.33
C GLN A 639 -21.78 -9.52 -16.01
N LEU A 640 -23.10 -9.34 -15.94
CA LEU A 640 -23.90 -9.55 -14.73
C LEU A 640 -24.30 -11.00 -14.48
N ARG A 641 -24.10 -11.89 -15.46
CA ARG A 641 -24.43 -13.32 -15.36
C ARG A 641 -23.25 -14.19 -15.76
N ALA A 642 -23.08 -15.29 -15.08
CA ALA A 642 -22.13 -16.33 -15.47
C ALA A 642 -22.74 -17.17 -16.60
N VAL A 643 -22.23 -17.04 -17.81
CA VAL A 643 -22.69 -17.77 -19.00
C VAL A 643 -21.64 -18.78 -19.43
N THR A 644 -20.37 -18.42 -19.38
CA THR A 644 -19.25 -19.29 -19.72
C THR A 644 -18.54 -19.79 -18.46
N LEU A 645 -17.77 -20.86 -18.60
CA LEU A 645 -16.95 -21.36 -17.49
C LEU A 645 -16.00 -20.30 -16.92
N ALA A 646 -15.46 -19.43 -17.79
CA ALA A 646 -14.60 -18.32 -17.40
C ALA A 646 -15.34 -17.29 -16.52
N ASP A 647 -16.66 -17.09 -16.77
CA ASP A 647 -17.45 -16.19 -15.95
C ASP A 647 -17.66 -16.75 -14.53
N TYR A 648 -17.92 -18.07 -14.42
CA TYR A 648 -18.02 -18.73 -13.12
C TYR A 648 -16.70 -18.64 -12.32
N VAL A 649 -15.55 -18.77 -13.01
CA VAL A 649 -14.23 -18.58 -12.40
C VAL A 649 -14.09 -17.15 -11.88
N LYS A 650 -14.31 -16.17 -12.76
CA LYS A 650 -14.19 -14.75 -12.40
C LYS A 650 -15.10 -14.37 -11.22
N ARG A 651 -16.38 -14.84 -11.26
CA ARG A 651 -17.33 -14.58 -10.18
C ARG A 651 -16.94 -15.25 -8.86
N ALA A 652 -16.37 -16.46 -8.90
CA ALA A 652 -15.89 -17.12 -7.70
C ALA A 652 -14.68 -16.36 -7.09
N GLU A 653 -13.78 -15.84 -7.93
CA GLU A 653 -12.60 -15.08 -7.52
C GLU A 653 -12.92 -13.68 -6.97
N GLU A 654 -14.12 -13.14 -7.22
CA GLU A 654 -14.58 -11.87 -6.62
C GLU A 654 -14.89 -12.01 -5.12
N VAL A 655 -15.10 -13.22 -4.63
CA VAL A 655 -15.42 -13.44 -3.20
C VAL A 655 -14.14 -13.33 -2.36
N PRO A 656 -14.10 -12.42 -1.35
CA PRO A 656 -12.95 -12.30 -0.46
C PRO A 656 -12.60 -13.64 0.20
N GLY A 657 -11.31 -14.01 0.16
CA GLY A 657 -10.82 -15.29 0.68
C GLY A 657 -10.65 -16.37 -0.39
N VAL A 658 -10.99 -16.09 -1.65
CA VAL A 658 -10.68 -16.94 -2.80
C VAL A 658 -9.39 -16.43 -3.43
N ALA A 659 -8.37 -17.29 -3.51
CA ALA A 659 -7.13 -17.00 -4.21
C ALA A 659 -7.29 -17.20 -5.72
N ARG A 660 -7.89 -18.31 -6.13
CA ARG A 660 -8.10 -18.71 -7.51
C ARG A 660 -9.24 -19.70 -7.63
N ALA A 661 -9.82 -19.80 -8.82
CA ALA A 661 -10.83 -20.79 -9.12
C ALA A 661 -10.61 -21.41 -10.51
N VAL A 662 -11.14 -22.60 -10.74
CA VAL A 662 -11.27 -23.22 -12.08
C VAL A 662 -12.66 -23.86 -12.19
N ALA A 663 -13.23 -23.81 -13.38
CA ALA A 663 -14.56 -24.35 -13.62
C ALA A 663 -14.55 -25.33 -14.80
N ARG A 664 -15.39 -26.35 -14.71
CA ARG A 664 -15.66 -27.28 -15.82
C ARG A 664 -17.09 -27.76 -15.78
N TYR A 665 -17.59 -28.23 -16.92
CA TYR A 665 -18.80 -29.00 -16.95
C TYR A 665 -18.56 -30.44 -16.47
N ALA A 666 -19.43 -30.94 -15.65
CA ALA A 666 -19.45 -32.33 -15.19
C ALA A 666 -20.85 -32.91 -15.35
N TRP A 667 -20.92 -34.17 -15.70
CA TRP A 667 -22.18 -34.93 -15.70
C TRP A 667 -22.33 -35.59 -14.34
N THR A 668 -23.42 -35.26 -13.63
CA THR A 668 -23.66 -35.76 -12.26
C THR A 668 -24.68 -36.93 -12.22
N GLY A 669 -25.03 -37.44 -13.38
CA GLY A 669 -25.92 -38.56 -13.54
C GLY A 669 -27.27 -38.18 -14.13
N SER A 670 -27.84 -37.01 -13.81
CA SER A 670 -29.13 -36.54 -14.30
C SER A 670 -29.02 -35.37 -15.28
N TRP A 671 -28.09 -34.45 -15.04
CA TRP A 671 -27.86 -33.26 -15.87
C TRP A 671 -26.42 -32.74 -15.79
N ARG A 672 -26.14 -31.77 -16.63
CA ARG A 672 -24.86 -31.09 -16.66
C ARG A 672 -24.79 -30.08 -15.50
N THR A 673 -23.76 -30.20 -14.69
CA THR A 673 -23.48 -29.31 -13.55
C THR A 673 -22.19 -28.54 -13.81
N VAL A 674 -22.13 -27.26 -13.42
CA VAL A 674 -20.90 -26.48 -13.40
C VAL A 674 -20.15 -26.81 -12.12
N ARG A 675 -19.03 -27.48 -12.25
CA ARG A 675 -18.15 -27.77 -11.11
C ARG A 675 -17.11 -26.70 -11.00
N VAL A 676 -17.16 -25.93 -9.92
CA VAL A 676 -16.18 -24.88 -9.60
C VAL A 676 -15.27 -25.42 -8.50
N THR A 677 -13.99 -25.51 -8.80
CA THR A 677 -12.94 -25.88 -7.83
C THR A 677 -12.30 -24.59 -7.36
N VAL A 678 -12.29 -24.35 -6.06
CA VAL A 678 -11.86 -23.08 -5.44
C VAL A 678 -10.67 -23.31 -4.55
N ASP A 679 -9.64 -22.52 -4.77
CA ASP A 679 -8.43 -22.45 -3.96
C ASP A 679 -8.55 -21.29 -2.97
N PRO A 680 -8.66 -21.55 -1.64
CA PRO A 680 -8.76 -20.50 -0.63
C PRO A 680 -7.40 -19.87 -0.35
N VAL A 681 -7.39 -18.58 0.00
CA VAL A 681 -6.16 -17.84 0.34
C VAL A 681 -5.49 -18.45 1.57
N GLY A 682 -4.21 -18.84 1.44
CA GLY A 682 -3.36 -19.30 2.55
C GLY A 682 -3.83 -20.56 3.27
N ALA A 683 -4.78 -21.34 2.70
CA ALA A 683 -5.33 -22.53 3.32
C ALA A 683 -5.44 -23.69 2.31
N THR A 684 -5.33 -24.92 2.81
CA THR A 684 -5.51 -26.13 2.00
C THR A 684 -6.93 -26.69 2.08
N THR A 685 -7.80 -26.10 2.90
CA THR A 685 -9.17 -26.55 3.11
C THR A 685 -10.18 -25.46 2.86
N LEU A 686 -11.26 -25.78 2.15
CA LEU A 686 -12.36 -24.85 1.92
C LEU A 686 -13.33 -24.90 3.12
N HIS A 687 -13.24 -23.90 4.00
CA HIS A 687 -14.09 -23.80 5.19
C HIS A 687 -15.54 -23.46 4.84
N GLU A 688 -16.48 -23.96 5.65
CA GLU A 688 -17.92 -23.83 5.37
C GLU A 688 -18.41 -22.38 5.23
N PRO A 689 -17.96 -21.38 6.03
CA PRO A 689 -18.38 -19.99 5.82
C PRO A 689 -17.98 -19.44 4.45
N LEU A 690 -16.75 -19.72 3.97
CA LEU A 690 -16.29 -19.30 2.65
C LEU A 690 -17.03 -20.04 1.55
N ARG A 691 -17.27 -21.35 1.73
CA ARG A 691 -18.08 -22.15 0.79
C ARG A 691 -19.50 -21.58 0.64
N ALA A 692 -20.15 -21.23 1.75
CA ALA A 692 -21.48 -20.64 1.75
C ALA A 692 -21.52 -19.26 1.07
N ALA A 693 -20.50 -18.43 1.31
CA ALA A 693 -20.39 -17.12 0.65
C ALA A 693 -20.23 -17.26 -0.87
N ILE A 694 -19.36 -18.15 -1.33
CA ILE A 694 -19.17 -18.44 -2.77
C ILE A 694 -20.45 -18.99 -3.38
N ALA A 695 -21.11 -19.94 -2.69
CA ALA A 695 -22.37 -20.52 -3.18
C ALA A 695 -23.44 -19.46 -3.36
N ALA A 696 -23.63 -18.57 -2.37
CA ALA A 696 -24.60 -17.49 -2.44
C ALA A 696 -24.29 -16.50 -3.58
N HIS A 697 -23.01 -16.16 -3.76
CA HIS A 697 -22.58 -15.25 -4.83
C HIS A 697 -22.82 -15.85 -6.23
N LEU A 698 -22.44 -17.12 -6.43
CA LEU A 698 -22.62 -17.81 -7.71
C LEU A 698 -24.10 -18.11 -7.99
N GLU A 699 -24.92 -18.41 -6.99
CA GLU A 699 -26.36 -18.63 -7.13
C GLU A 699 -27.07 -17.37 -7.66
N ALA A 700 -26.64 -16.18 -7.25
CA ALA A 700 -27.20 -14.91 -7.72
C ALA A 700 -26.91 -14.61 -9.21
N VAL A 701 -25.86 -15.21 -9.77
CA VAL A 701 -25.37 -14.88 -11.13
C VAL A 701 -25.50 -16.06 -12.13
N ARG A 702 -25.79 -17.27 -11.68
CA ARG A 702 -25.91 -18.45 -12.55
C ARG A 702 -27.08 -18.37 -13.55
N LEU A 703 -26.98 -19.11 -14.62
CA LEU A 703 -28.09 -19.28 -15.54
C LEU A 703 -29.17 -20.18 -14.92
N ILE A 704 -30.41 -19.88 -15.23
CA ILE A 704 -31.57 -20.73 -14.84
C ILE A 704 -31.41 -22.12 -15.49
N GLY A 705 -31.46 -23.17 -14.66
CA GLY A 705 -31.32 -24.54 -15.11
C GLY A 705 -29.89 -25.09 -15.09
N GLU A 706 -28.90 -24.30 -14.77
CA GLU A 706 -27.55 -24.80 -14.45
C GLU A 706 -27.45 -25.09 -12.95
N ASP A 707 -26.82 -26.19 -12.60
CA ASP A 707 -26.52 -26.55 -11.23
C ASP A 707 -25.04 -26.28 -10.95
N ILE A 708 -24.70 -25.93 -9.71
CA ILE A 708 -23.33 -25.56 -9.31
C ILE A 708 -22.85 -26.52 -8.22
N GLU A 709 -21.66 -27.07 -8.41
CA GLU A 709 -20.97 -27.89 -7.42
C GLU A 709 -19.64 -27.25 -7.05
N LEU A 710 -19.48 -26.85 -5.78
CA LEU A 710 -18.22 -26.32 -5.24
C LEU A 710 -17.36 -27.44 -4.68
N ARG A 711 -16.08 -27.46 -5.09
CA ARG A 711 -15.08 -28.42 -4.61
C ARG A 711 -13.80 -27.73 -4.14
N PRO A 712 -13.13 -28.32 -3.13
CA PRO A 712 -11.76 -27.93 -2.80
C PRO A 712 -10.79 -28.39 -3.91
N PRO A 713 -9.56 -27.81 -3.98
CA PRO A 713 -8.52 -28.26 -4.88
C PRO A 713 -8.08 -29.70 -4.61
N ARG A 714 -7.50 -30.33 -5.60
CA ARG A 714 -6.76 -31.58 -5.40
C ARG A 714 -5.28 -31.23 -5.23
N PHE A 715 -4.83 -31.23 -4.00
CA PHE A 715 -3.42 -31.05 -3.71
C PHE A 715 -2.60 -32.29 -4.07
N VAL A 716 -1.52 -32.06 -4.81
CA VAL A 716 -0.60 -33.11 -5.24
C VAL A 716 0.68 -32.99 -4.45
N ALA A 717 0.84 -33.87 -3.50
CA ALA A 717 2.07 -33.97 -2.71
C ALA A 717 3.25 -34.44 -3.57
N LEU A 718 4.43 -33.83 -3.36
CA LEU A 718 5.64 -34.08 -4.12
C LEU A 718 6.74 -34.73 -3.26
N ASP A 719 7.60 -35.56 -3.86
CA ASP A 719 8.89 -36.02 -3.32
C ASP A 719 10.01 -35.47 -4.22
N ILE A 720 10.76 -34.50 -3.65
CA ILE A 720 11.83 -33.81 -4.37
C ILE A 720 13.16 -34.08 -3.66
N ARG A 721 14.19 -34.40 -4.43
CA ARG A 721 15.56 -34.59 -3.95
C ARG A 721 16.49 -33.67 -4.72
N VAL A 722 17.18 -32.85 -3.99
CA VAL A 722 18.11 -31.85 -4.53
C VAL A 722 19.51 -32.13 -4.02
N ILE A 723 20.47 -32.18 -4.91
CA ILE A 723 21.89 -32.24 -4.59
C ILE A 723 22.53 -30.92 -5.01
N VAL A 724 23.08 -30.19 -4.06
CA VAL A 724 23.79 -28.92 -4.29
C VAL A 724 25.23 -29.00 -3.80
N CYS A 725 26.09 -28.20 -4.40
CA CYS A 725 27.46 -27.98 -3.94
C CYS A 725 27.50 -26.58 -3.27
N ALA A 726 27.90 -26.55 -2.01
CA ALA A 726 28.11 -25.33 -1.24
C ALA A 726 29.49 -24.73 -1.52
N GLN A 727 29.61 -23.42 -1.49
CA GLN A 727 30.87 -22.71 -1.57
C GLN A 727 31.80 -23.12 -0.39
N PRO A 728 33.12 -23.14 -0.57
CA PRO A 728 34.06 -23.65 0.45
C PRO A 728 34.04 -22.93 1.79
N ASP A 729 33.59 -21.69 1.82
CA ASP A 729 33.55 -20.82 2.98
C ASP A 729 32.22 -20.84 3.75
N VAL A 730 31.21 -21.54 3.23
CA VAL A 730 29.86 -21.60 3.80
C VAL A 730 29.69 -22.85 4.69
N TRP A 731 29.06 -22.69 5.84
CA TRP A 731 28.67 -23.78 6.72
C TRP A 731 27.44 -24.51 6.14
N ARG A 732 27.49 -25.83 6.08
CA ARG A 732 26.39 -26.64 5.53
C ARG A 732 25.09 -26.51 6.31
N GLU A 733 25.17 -26.37 7.62
CA GLU A 733 23.97 -26.25 8.48
C GLU A 733 23.27 -24.90 8.27
N ASP A 734 24.05 -23.81 8.11
CA ASP A 734 23.48 -22.49 7.82
C ASP A 734 22.82 -22.50 6.44
N LEU A 735 23.47 -23.11 5.44
CA LEU A 735 22.88 -23.25 4.11
C LEU A 735 21.64 -24.13 4.12
N ARG A 736 21.64 -25.22 4.91
CA ARG A 736 20.46 -26.08 5.08
C ARG A 736 19.27 -25.31 5.63
N PHE A 737 19.50 -24.52 6.69
CA PHE A 737 18.45 -23.69 7.27
C PHE A 737 17.85 -22.69 6.24
N VAL A 738 18.69 -22.04 5.44
CA VAL A 738 18.23 -21.14 4.39
C VAL A 738 17.45 -21.88 3.30
N LEU A 739 17.91 -23.07 2.89
CA LEU A 739 17.22 -23.91 1.91
C LEU A 739 15.85 -24.40 2.42
N ASP A 740 15.79 -24.87 3.67
CA ASP A 740 14.55 -25.33 4.27
C ASP A 740 13.53 -24.19 4.39
N GLN A 741 13.96 -22.97 4.72
CA GLN A 741 13.09 -21.80 4.73
C GLN A 741 12.63 -21.36 3.33
N GLU A 742 13.56 -21.29 2.38
CA GLU A 742 13.27 -20.81 1.03
C GLU A 742 12.33 -21.73 0.27
N PHE A 743 12.42 -23.06 0.51
CA PHE A 743 11.57 -24.07 -0.12
C PHE A 743 10.44 -24.57 0.80
N SER A 744 10.06 -23.79 1.80
CA SER A 744 8.92 -24.07 2.66
C SER A 744 7.58 -23.73 2.01
N ASP A 745 6.49 -24.22 2.58
CA ASP A 745 5.10 -23.84 2.29
C ASP A 745 4.62 -22.65 3.12
N SER A 746 5.48 -22.11 3.96
CA SER A 746 5.20 -21.05 4.91
C SER A 746 5.91 -19.75 4.53
N TRP A 747 5.85 -18.77 5.43
CA TRP A 747 6.55 -17.51 5.28
C TRP A 747 8.00 -17.68 5.76
N THR A 748 8.92 -17.11 5.01
CA THR A 748 10.33 -17.05 5.39
C THR A 748 10.57 -16.04 6.52
N SER A 749 11.71 -16.14 7.22
CA SER A 749 12.06 -15.24 8.33
C SER A 749 12.13 -13.75 7.95
N ASP A 750 12.33 -13.45 6.69
CA ASP A 750 12.32 -12.08 6.12
C ASP A 750 10.94 -11.64 5.59
N GLY A 751 9.88 -12.41 5.84
CA GLY A 751 8.51 -12.07 5.51
C GLY A 751 8.16 -12.22 4.03
N ARG A 752 8.91 -13.02 3.28
CA ARG A 752 8.54 -13.48 1.93
C ARG A 752 7.81 -14.81 1.98
N ARG A 753 7.07 -15.14 0.96
CA ARG A 753 6.50 -16.47 0.78
C ARG A 753 7.59 -17.45 0.38
N GLY A 754 7.58 -18.63 0.99
CA GLY A 754 8.42 -19.75 0.56
C GLY A 754 8.04 -20.21 -0.84
N PHE A 755 8.94 -20.93 -1.49
CA PHE A 755 8.74 -21.38 -2.89
C PHE A 755 7.50 -22.26 -3.06
N PHE A 756 7.16 -23.09 -2.07
CA PHE A 756 5.98 -23.96 -2.09
C PHE A 756 4.80 -23.41 -1.30
N HIS A 757 4.80 -22.09 -1.00
CA HIS A 757 3.63 -21.48 -0.38
C HIS A 757 2.37 -21.71 -1.21
N PRO A 758 1.21 -22.11 -0.63
CA PRO A 758 0.00 -22.43 -1.37
C PRO A 758 -0.44 -21.36 -2.37
N ASP A 759 -0.30 -20.08 -2.01
CA ASP A 759 -0.72 -18.97 -2.87
C ASP A 759 0.23 -18.70 -4.05
N GLU A 760 1.41 -19.32 -4.10
CA GLU A 760 2.37 -19.17 -5.21
C GLU A 760 2.08 -20.14 -6.36
N TRP A 761 1.28 -21.19 -6.11
CA TRP A 761 0.96 -22.22 -7.10
C TRP A 761 -0.47 -22.13 -7.59
N SER A 762 -0.68 -22.29 -8.89
CA SER A 762 -1.98 -22.23 -9.55
C SER A 762 -2.46 -23.60 -10.01
N PHE A 763 -3.74 -23.70 -10.26
CA PHE A 763 -4.36 -24.86 -10.88
C PHE A 763 -3.67 -25.22 -12.21
N GLY A 764 -3.38 -26.50 -12.41
CA GLY A 764 -2.77 -27.00 -13.63
C GLY A 764 -1.36 -26.49 -13.92
N GLN A 765 -0.76 -25.75 -13.00
CA GLN A 765 0.58 -25.22 -13.16
C GLN A 765 1.61 -26.33 -13.02
N ALA A 766 2.31 -26.63 -14.10
CA ALA A 766 3.39 -27.60 -14.07
C ALA A 766 4.57 -27.09 -13.24
N LEU A 767 5.19 -27.96 -12.44
CA LEU A 767 6.45 -27.68 -11.77
C LEU A 767 7.59 -28.01 -12.71
N HIS A 768 8.37 -26.99 -13.09
CA HIS A 768 9.55 -27.14 -13.92
C HIS A 768 10.81 -27.25 -13.05
N ARG A 769 11.70 -28.19 -13.42
CA ARG A 769 13.01 -28.33 -12.78
C ARG A 769 13.82 -27.03 -12.80
N SER A 770 13.73 -26.29 -13.92
CA SER A 770 14.40 -25.01 -14.09
C SER A 770 13.96 -23.93 -13.08
N GLN A 771 12.72 -23.99 -12.60
CA GLN A 771 12.22 -23.05 -11.58
C GLN A 771 12.92 -23.29 -10.24
N ILE A 772 13.07 -24.57 -9.84
CA ILE A 772 13.80 -24.95 -8.64
C ILE A 772 15.28 -24.60 -8.79
N GLU A 773 15.89 -24.94 -9.93
CA GLU A 773 17.29 -24.65 -10.21
C GLU A 773 17.58 -23.14 -10.20
N GLY A 774 16.72 -22.36 -10.86
CA GLY A 774 16.84 -20.89 -10.87
C GLY A 774 16.70 -20.28 -9.47
N ARG A 775 15.82 -20.84 -8.63
CA ARG A 775 15.66 -20.37 -7.24
C ARG A 775 16.87 -20.74 -6.39
N LEU A 776 17.40 -21.95 -6.54
CA LEU A 776 18.60 -22.39 -5.85
C LEU A 776 19.81 -21.52 -6.18
N GLN A 777 20.00 -21.17 -7.46
CA GLN A 777 21.13 -20.35 -7.88
C GLN A 777 21.09 -18.88 -7.37
N GLN A 778 19.93 -18.42 -6.91
CA GLN A 778 19.78 -17.11 -6.29
C GLN A 778 20.21 -17.10 -4.82
N ILE A 779 20.37 -18.26 -4.19
CA ILE A 779 20.72 -18.38 -2.78
C ILE A 779 22.23 -18.22 -2.64
N ALA A 780 22.65 -17.24 -1.83
CA ALA A 780 24.06 -17.03 -1.53
C ALA A 780 24.63 -18.27 -0.81
N GLY A 781 25.81 -18.71 -1.23
CA GLY A 781 26.49 -19.87 -0.67
C GLY A 781 26.34 -21.16 -1.47
N ILE A 782 25.51 -21.20 -2.51
CA ILE A 782 25.48 -22.30 -3.47
C ILE A 782 26.49 -22.02 -4.59
N GLU A 783 27.36 -22.99 -4.86
CA GLU A 783 28.28 -22.92 -5.97
C GLU A 783 27.63 -23.38 -7.27
N HIS A 784 26.98 -24.56 -7.23
CA HIS A 784 26.22 -25.12 -8.35
C HIS A 784 25.23 -26.19 -7.89
N VAL A 785 24.22 -26.44 -8.71
CA VAL A 785 23.26 -27.53 -8.54
C VAL A 785 23.75 -28.76 -9.26
N VAL A 786 23.92 -29.88 -8.53
CA VAL A 786 24.40 -31.14 -9.09
C VAL A 786 23.29 -31.94 -9.75
N SER A 787 22.16 -32.10 -9.05
CA SER A 787 21.00 -32.81 -9.60
C SER A 787 19.73 -32.46 -8.86
N ILE A 788 18.59 -32.52 -9.57
CA ILE A 788 17.25 -32.40 -9.02
C ILE A 788 16.42 -33.58 -9.53
N ALA A 789 15.88 -34.37 -8.62
CA ALA A 789 14.96 -35.46 -8.92
C ALA A 789 13.59 -35.13 -8.32
N MET A 790 12.54 -35.22 -9.14
CA MET A 790 11.17 -34.87 -8.77
C MET A 790 10.20 -35.99 -9.10
N LYS A 791 9.24 -36.25 -8.23
CA LYS A 791 8.12 -37.16 -8.50
C LYS A 791 6.89 -36.78 -7.67
N ARG A 792 5.72 -37.28 -8.05
CA ARG A 792 4.53 -37.28 -7.17
C ARG A 792 4.77 -38.26 -6.00
N PHE A 793 4.41 -37.88 -4.80
CA PHE A 793 4.68 -38.67 -3.58
C PHE A 793 4.17 -40.13 -3.68
N ALA A 794 2.97 -40.33 -4.18
CA ALA A 794 2.36 -41.65 -4.30
C ALA A 794 2.85 -42.51 -5.48
N THR A 795 3.78 -42.01 -6.29
CA THR A 795 4.28 -42.76 -7.46
C THR A 795 5.36 -43.76 -7.06
N PRO A 796 5.24 -45.08 -7.42
CA PRO A 796 6.31 -46.05 -7.14
C PRO A 796 7.64 -45.65 -7.77
N LEU A 797 8.76 -46.08 -7.13
CA LEU A 797 10.11 -45.81 -7.64
C LEU A 797 10.35 -46.47 -9.03
N PRO A 798 11.24 -45.89 -9.89
CA PRO A 798 12.33 -45.03 -9.49
C PRO A 798 12.00 -43.54 -9.61
N ALA A 799 12.59 -42.74 -8.70
CA ALA A 799 12.69 -41.31 -8.91
C ALA A 799 13.47 -41.07 -10.21
N ILE A 800 12.82 -40.54 -11.22
CA ILE A 800 13.43 -40.32 -12.55
C ILE A 800 14.23 -39.01 -12.41
N ASN A 801 15.57 -39.11 -12.41
CA ASN A 801 16.50 -37.98 -12.31
C ASN A 801 16.44 -37.01 -13.51
N ASN A 802 15.62 -37.30 -14.54
CA ASN A 802 15.60 -36.58 -15.80
C ASN A 802 14.22 -36.03 -16.18
N ILE A 803 13.30 -35.93 -15.22
CA ILE A 803 12.03 -35.23 -15.47
C ILE A 803 12.30 -33.72 -15.51
N GLU A 804 12.03 -33.09 -16.63
CA GLU A 804 12.16 -31.63 -16.79
C GLU A 804 10.96 -30.90 -16.20
N GLN A 805 9.78 -31.54 -16.20
CA GLN A 805 8.54 -30.98 -15.67
C GLN A 805 7.62 -32.05 -15.06
N LEU A 806 6.93 -31.69 -14.00
CA LEU A 806 5.81 -32.45 -13.45
C LEU A 806 4.50 -31.76 -13.86
N GLU A 807 3.76 -32.42 -14.74
CA GLU A 807 2.47 -31.91 -15.19
C GLU A 807 1.40 -32.08 -14.09
N MET A 808 0.54 -31.05 -13.93
CA MET A 808 -0.62 -31.04 -13.06
C MET A 808 -1.89 -31.06 -13.91
N ARG A 809 -2.93 -31.75 -13.42
CA ARG A 809 -4.25 -31.66 -14.04
C ARG A 809 -4.88 -30.31 -13.76
N PHE A 810 -5.89 -29.94 -14.54
CA PHE A 810 -6.55 -28.64 -14.43
C PHE A 810 -7.14 -28.31 -13.04
N ASP A 811 -7.43 -29.32 -12.20
CA ASP A 811 -7.98 -29.23 -10.84
C ASP A 811 -6.94 -29.55 -9.74
N GLU A 812 -5.68 -29.76 -10.15
CA GLU A 812 -4.58 -30.07 -9.25
C GLU A 812 -3.72 -28.85 -8.96
N VAL A 813 -3.27 -28.73 -7.71
CA VAL A 813 -2.34 -27.71 -7.21
C VAL A 813 -1.18 -28.41 -6.53
N VAL A 814 0.03 -27.92 -6.70
CA VAL A 814 1.24 -28.43 -6.05
C VAL A 814 1.14 -28.25 -4.54
N LEU A 815 1.52 -29.26 -3.78
CA LEU A 815 1.64 -29.21 -2.31
C LEU A 815 2.98 -29.82 -1.90
N LEU A 816 3.71 -29.09 -1.05
CA LEU A 816 4.92 -29.59 -0.40
C LEU A 816 5.09 -28.89 0.94
N ALA A 817 4.59 -29.50 2.01
CA ALA A 817 4.66 -28.95 3.36
C ALA A 817 6.00 -29.24 4.07
N ASN A 818 6.71 -30.29 3.65
CA ASN A 818 7.96 -30.76 4.27
C ASN A 818 7.85 -30.98 5.79
N ASP A 819 6.65 -31.35 6.26
CA ASP A 819 6.37 -31.62 7.68
C ASP A 819 6.83 -33.04 8.03
N PRO A 820 7.74 -33.21 9.03
CA PRO A 820 8.22 -34.51 9.45
C PRO A 820 7.12 -35.44 10.00
N ASP A 821 6.04 -34.86 10.56
CA ASP A 821 4.92 -35.61 11.12
C ASP A 821 3.87 -35.97 10.06
N HIS A 822 3.89 -35.30 8.92
CA HIS A 822 2.93 -35.46 7.82
C HIS A 822 3.60 -35.56 6.45
N LEU A 823 4.42 -36.58 6.28
CA LEU A 823 5.18 -36.84 5.04
C LEU A 823 4.27 -37.00 3.81
N GLU A 824 3.01 -37.39 4.01
CA GLU A 824 2.01 -37.49 2.94
C GLU A 824 1.65 -36.16 2.29
N GLN A 825 1.99 -35.04 2.92
CA GLN A 825 1.82 -33.69 2.37
C GLN A 825 3.01 -33.24 1.51
N GLY A 826 3.96 -34.15 1.23
CA GLY A 826 5.11 -33.90 0.38
C GLY A 826 6.36 -33.54 1.16
N LEU A 827 7.50 -33.86 0.57
CA LEU A 827 8.81 -33.63 1.17
C LEU A 827 9.85 -33.17 0.15
N ILE A 828 10.76 -32.32 0.60
CA ILE A 828 11.98 -31.97 -0.11
C ILE A 828 13.21 -32.32 0.74
N ARG A 829 14.23 -32.92 0.12
CA ARG A 829 15.47 -33.28 0.79
C ARG A 829 16.66 -32.66 0.07
N PHE A 830 17.50 -32.00 0.83
CA PHE A 830 18.74 -31.38 0.35
C PHE A 830 19.95 -32.23 0.78
N ASP A 831 20.72 -32.71 -0.21
CA ASP A 831 22.07 -33.29 -0.02
C ASP A 831 23.11 -32.22 -0.37
N ILE A 832 23.72 -31.64 0.66
CA ILE A 832 24.67 -30.53 0.52
C ILE A 832 26.09 -31.09 0.49
N ARG A 833 26.75 -30.95 -0.64
CA ARG A 833 28.17 -31.32 -0.84
C ARG A 833 29.04 -30.07 -0.80
N GLY A 834 30.34 -30.23 -0.59
CA GLY A 834 31.24 -29.10 -0.42
C GLY A 834 31.02 -28.38 0.93
N GLY A 835 31.39 -27.12 1.05
CA GLY A 835 31.22 -26.31 2.25
C GLY A 835 32.01 -26.79 3.46
N ARG A 836 31.82 -26.07 4.59
CA ARG A 836 32.37 -26.45 5.89
C ARG A 836 31.38 -27.36 6.64
N SER A 837 31.88 -28.36 7.37
CA SER A 837 31.10 -29.30 8.19
C SER A 837 31.37 -29.07 9.68
#